data_9651124bb07a88255fe9e75873d6bfd1
#
_entry.id   9651124bb07a88255fe9e75873d6bfd1
#
_cell.length_a   1.000
_cell.length_b   1.000
_cell.length_c   1.000
_cell.angle_alpha   90.00
_cell.angle_beta   90.00
_cell.angle_gamma   90.00
#
_symmetry.space_group_name_H-M   'P 1'
#
loop_
_entity.id
_entity.type
_entity.pdbx_description
1 polymer ?
#
loop_
_entity_poly.entity_id
_entity_poly.type
_entity_poly.pdbx_seq_one_letter_code
_entity_poly.pdbx_strand_id
1 'polypeptide(L)'
;MVKIYALCVHLIYSGIVQRSREELKAIRETNPGLKPTLAIIQAGEDDSLLEVNKKMAGKIGLNVMQICLPHQCREEEVIEEILRLNEDSRVHGIFLHLPQSFLSKSVRNAIKPQKDVDGVSDLNVGRVVLGDQRHGFASPVAGAVLEMLARHGVYLYAFWHMLLHLHSKGQMFHKRCSHFEVFTKMFVAAVVICQHVVRSSRRWIQEQQYQPWRLRPLKLQPLSPVPSDIEISRAQTPKPISQLAQEIGLLPEELEAYGNTKAKVHLSLLNRLQHQPNGKYVLVAGITPTPLGEGKSTVTIGLVQALSAHLKLNSFACLRQPSQGPTFGVKGGAAGGGYAQVIPMEEFNLHLTGDIHAITAANNLVAAAIDARILHEATQSDRALYSRLVPSVNGVRCFSPIQMARLQRLGINKSDPSDLTPEEIRAFVRLDLDPEKVTWQRVVDTNDRFLRKITVGQTQFDIAVASEIMAILALTDGLGDMRARLGRMVVGSSRNGQPITADDLGVTGALAVLMKDAIKPTLMQTLEGTPVFVHAGPFANIAHGNSSVLADKLALKLVGEEGYVVTEAGFGADIGMEKFFNIKCRTSGLTPDVVVLVATVRALKMHGGGPNVTAGVPLPKEYINENLQLVADGCSNLKKQIQITHLFGVPVIVALNVFKTDTQAEIDMVCRIAEASGASAAVQCHHWSRGGRGSVELAHAVKKVASQKNHFQFLYNLQDSIVEKIRTIAQKVYGADDIELSPEAQAKIDYYNQQGFSALPICMAKTHLSLSHMPEKKGVPTGFILPIRDIRASIGAGFIYPLVGTMSTMPGLPTRPCFYDIDLDPVTEEIKGLF
;
A
#
# COMPACT_ATOMS: atom_id res chain seq x y z
N MET A 1 -32.76 37.42 -35.62
CA MET A 1 -31.48 37.44 -34.87
C MET A 1 -31.63 37.54 -33.37
N VAL A 2 -32.35 38.52 -32.80
CA VAL A 2 -32.50 38.71 -31.33
C VAL A 2 -33.07 37.48 -30.62
N LYS A 3 -34.09 36.79 -31.16
CA LYS A 3 -34.68 35.59 -30.56
C LYS A 3 -33.74 34.37 -30.62
N ILE A 4 -32.94 34.25 -31.67
CA ILE A 4 -31.95 33.17 -31.82
C ILE A 4 -30.80 33.38 -30.85
N TYR A 5 -30.32 34.64 -30.71
CA TYR A 5 -29.29 35.02 -29.76
C TYR A 5 -29.73 34.78 -28.31
N ALA A 6 -30.98 35.16 -27.96
CA ALA A 6 -31.54 34.92 -26.64
C ALA A 6 -31.67 33.41 -26.33
N LEU A 7 -32.02 32.58 -27.32
CA LEU A 7 -32.11 31.14 -27.17
C LEU A 7 -30.72 30.50 -26.98
N CYS A 8 -29.71 30.92 -27.76
CA CYS A 8 -28.33 30.47 -27.62
C CYS A 8 -27.74 30.79 -26.25
N VAL A 9 -27.94 32.03 -25.76
CA VAL A 9 -27.48 32.46 -24.44
C VAL A 9 -28.17 31.65 -23.33
N HIS A 10 -29.46 31.40 -23.48
CA HIS A 10 -30.20 30.57 -22.51
C HIS A 10 -29.70 29.12 -22.46
N LEU A 11 -29.40 28.49 -23.59
CA LEU A 11 -28.88 27.15 -23.69
C LEU A 11 -27.44 27.05 -23.10
N ILE A 12 -26.58 28.01 -23.37
CA ILE A 12 -25.24 28.11 -22.80
C ILE A 12 -25.31 28.22 -21.28
N TYR A 13 -26.16 29.13 -20.80
CA TYR A 13 -26.41 29.36 -19.40
C TYR A 13 -26.89 28.11 -18.66
N SER A 14 -27.94 27.46 -19.16
CA SER A 14 -28.47 26.24 -18.52
C SER A 14 -27.42 25.12 -18.48
N GLY A 15 -26.60 24.95 -19.51
CA GLY A 15 -25.55 23.97 -19.57
C GLY A 15 -24.40 24.22 -18.57
N ILE A 16 -24.01 25.48 -18.33
CA ILE A 16 -22.97 25.81 -17.34
C ILE A 16 -23.52 25.60 -15.91
N VAL A 17 -24.74 26.06 -15.64
CA VAL A 17 -25.39 25.85 -14.33
C VAL A 17 -25.52 24.37 -14.03
N GLN A 18 -25.92 23.56 -15.00
CA GLN A 18 -26.08 22.13 -14.82
C GLN A 18 -24.74 21.45 -14.50
N ARG A 19 -23.67 21.74 -15.27
CA ARG A 19 -22.33 21.20 -14.99
C ARG A 19 -21.82 21.59 -13.61
N SER A 20 -21.97 22.87 -13.24
CA SER A 20 -21.53 23.34 -11.91
C SER A 20 -22.29 22.66 -10.77
N ARG A 21 -23.57 22.34 -10.97
CA ARG A 21 -24.38 21.57 -10.01
C ARG A 21 -23.89 20.12 -9.88
N GLU A 22 -23.59 19.47 -11.00
CA GLU A 22 -23.10 18.10 -11.04
C GLU A 22 -21.72 18.00 -10.37
N GLU A 23 -20.82 18.94 -10.68
CA GLU A 23 -19.51 19.03 -10.02
C GLU A 23 -19.66 19.28 -8.51
N LEU A 24 -20.56 20.15 -8.08
CA LEU A 24 -20.80 20.42 -6.65
C LEU A 24 -21.42 19.23 -5.95
N LYS A 25 -22.33 18.50 -6.61
CA LYS A 25 -22.91 17.28 -6.09
C LYS A 25 -21.84 16.21 -5.88
N ALA A 26 -20.96 15.95 -6.85
CA ALA A 26 -19.83 15.04 -6.74
C ALA A 26 -18.88 15.43 -5.59
N ILE A 27 -18.60 16.72 -5.42
CA ILE A 27 -17.80 17.24 -4.30
C ILE A 27 -18.46 16.94 -2.94
N ARG A 28 -19.78 17.11 -2.82
CA ARG A 28 -20.52 16.85 -1.58
C ARG A 28 -20.68 15.38 -1.26
N GLU A 29 -20.77 14.52 -2.26
CA GLU A 29 -20.80 13.07 -2.08
C GLU A 29 -19.49 12.56 -1.48
N THR A 30 -18.36 13.14 -1.87
CA THR A 30 -17.03 12.81 -1.33
C THR A 30 -16.72 13.54 0.00
N ASN A 31 -17.35 14.69 0.26
CA ASN A 31 -17.13 15.52 1.43
C ASN A 31 -18.46 16.07 1.99
N PRO A 32 -19.24 15.25 2.73
CA PRO A 32 -20.60 15.62 3.16
C PRO A 32 -20.69 16.87 4.04
N GLY A 33 -19.62 17.20 4.77
CA GLY A 33 -19.56 18.40 5.64
C GLY A 33 -19.21 19.69 4.92
N LEU A 34 -18.77 19.63 3.66
CA LEU A 34 -18.31 20.81 2.93
C LEU A 34 -19.49 21.66 2.44
N LYS A 35 -19.44 22.94 2.77
CA LYS A 35 -20.39 23.97 2.31
C LYS A 35 -19.63 25.05 1.53
N PRO A 36 -19.37 24.87 0.20
CA PRO A 36 -18.65 25.87 -0.58
C PRO A 36 -19.30 27.23 -0.46
N THR A 37 -18.53 28.23 -0.03
CA THR A 37 -19.02 29.57 0.32
C THR A 37 -18.30 30.63 -0.50
N LEU A 38 -19.07 31.52 -1.13
CA LEU A 38 -18.63 32.76 -1.77
C LEU A 38 -18.80 33.91 -0.79
N ALA A 39 -17.70 34.57 -0.43
CA ALA A 39 -17.74 35.84 0.30
C ALA A 39 -17.80 37.00 -0.69
N ILE A 40 -18.77 37.89 -0.48
CA ILE A 40 -18.94 39.13 -1.28
C ILE A 40 -18.69 40.31 -0.37
N ILE A 41 -17.65 41.11 -0.66
CA ILE A 41 -17.38 42.35 0.06
C ILE A 41 -18.01 43.47 -0.75
N GLN A 42 -18.91 44.22 -0.12
CA GLN A 42 -19.64 45.34 -0.71
C GLN A 42 -19.39 46.64 0.08
N ALA A 43 -19.24 47.77 -0.62
CA ALA A 43 -19.26 49.09 -0.03
C ALA A 43 -20.36 49.92 -0.71
N GLY A 44 -21.35 50.41 0.08
CA GLY A 44 -22.51 51.15 -0.41
C GLY A 44 -23.73 50.30 -0.77
N GLU A 45 -24.75 50.97 -1.39
CA GLU A 45 -26.09 50.40 -1.58
C GLU A 45 -26.43 50.00 -3.04
N ASP A 46 -25.53 49.49 -3.83
CA ASP A 46 -25.88 49.01 -5.19
C ASP A 46 -26.23 47.51 -5.17
N ASP A 47 -27.53 47.18 -5.14
CA ASP A 47 -28.06 45.86 -4.93
C ASP A 47 -28.24 44.97 -6.19
N SER A 48 -28.16 45.53 -7.38
CA SER A 48 -28.57 44.83 -8.61
C SER A 48 -27.65 43.66 -8.99
N LEU A 49 -26.33 43.82 -8.91
CA LEU A 49 -25.37 42.76 -9.19
C LEU A 49 -25.28 41.74 -8.03
N LEU A 50 -25.46 42.24 -6.82
CA LEU A 50 -25.48 41.40 -5.63
C LEU A 50 -26.62 40.37 -5.66
N GLU A 51 -27.84 40.84 -6.00
CA GLU A 51 -29.02 39.97 -6.11
C GLU A 51 -28.87 38.93 -7.24
N VAL A 52 -28.22 39.30 -8.37
CA VAL A 52 -27.93 38.37 -9.43
C VAL A 52 -26.94 37.28 -8.96
N ASN A 53 -25.88 37.65 -8.24
CA ASN A 53 -24.89 36.73 -7.73
C ASN A 53 -25.48 35.79 -6.67
N LYS A 54 -26.30 36.27 -5.73
CA LYS A 54 -27.01 35.48 -4.74
C LYS A 54 -27.96 34.47 -5.39
N LYS A 55 -28.79 34.93 -6.33
CA LYS A 55 -29.74 34.07 -7.06
C LYS A 55 -29.03 32.96 -7.82
N MET A 56 -27.84 33.28 -8.39
CA MET A 56 -27.05 32.31 -9.13
C MET A 56 -26.37 31.29 -8.21
N ALA A 57 -25.74 31.76 -7.14
CA ALA A 57 -25.16 30.93 -6.10
C ALA A 57 -26.21 29.96 -5.53
N GLY A 58 -27.43 30.45 -5.24
CA GLY A 58 -28.55 29.61 -4.80
C GLY A 58 -28.97 28.55 -5.82
N LYS A 59 -29.01 28.89 -7.12
CA LYS A 59 -29.32 27.93 -8.19
C LYS A 59 -28.28 26.81 -8.32
N ILE A 60 -27.00 27.09 -8.08
CA ILE A 60 -25.91 26.11 -8.14
C ILE A 60 -25.82 25.35 -6.81
N GLY A 61 -26.26 25.93 -5.70
CA GLY A 61 -26.21 25.35 -4.35
C GLY A 61 -25.00 25.82 -3.54
N LEU A 62 -24.43 26.99 -3.84
CA LEU A 62 -23.38 27.60 -3.04
C LEU A 62 -23.96 28.40 -1.88
N ASN A 63 -23.22 28.50 -0.78
CA ASN A 63 -23.48 29.48 0.26
C ASN A 63 -22.93 30.85 -0.12
N VAL A 64 -23.61 31.91 0.31
CA VAL A 64 -23.14 33.29 0.13
C VAL A 64 -22.97 33.93 1.50
N MET A 65 -21.79 34.49 1.74
CA MET A 65 -21.50 35.32 2.91
C MET A 65 -21.33 36.76 2.43
N GLN A 66 -22.24 37.64 2.83
CA GLN A 66 -22.20 39.05 2.47
C GLN A 66 -21.53 39.85 3.59
N ILE A 67 -20.58 40.70 3.22
CA ILE A 67 -19.91 41.66 4.12
C ILE A 67 -20.18 43.06 3.58
N CYS A 68 -20.95 43.84 4.33
CA CYS A 68 -21.28 45.20 3.98
C CYS A 68 -20.36 46.16 4.73
N LEU A 69 -19.58 46.91 4.03
CA LEU A 69 -18.76 47.99 4.60
C LEU A 69 -19.43 49.34 4.38
N PRO A 70 -19.23 50.31 5.29
CA PRO A 70 -19.76 51.67 5.13
C PRO A 70 -19.30 52.30 3.81
N HIS A 71 -20.13 53.19 3.19
CA HIS A 71 -19.77 53.85 1.94
C HIS A 71 -18.52 54.74 2.06
N GLN A 72 -18.18 55.18 3.28
CA GLN A 72 -16.99 55.98 3.59
C GLN A 72 -15.87 55.19 4.27
N CYS A 73 -15.86 53.85 4.12
CA CYS A 73 -14.79 53.02 4.69
C CYS A 73 -13.44 53.38 4.05
N ARG A 74 -12.34 53.19 4.82
CA ARG A 74 -10.97 53.38 4.35
C ARG A 74 -10.44 52.15 3.64
N GLU A 75 -9.46 52.32 2.80
CA GLU A 75 -8.82 51.20 2.08
C GLU A 75 -8.27 50.13 3.02
N GLU A 76 -7.72 50.57 4.14
CA GLU A 76 -7.15 49.67 5.16
C GLU A 76 -8.23 48.72 5.76
N GLU A 77 -9.43 49.22 5.96
CA GLU A 77 -10.56 48.45 6.50
C GLU A 77 -11.01 47.37 5.49
N VAL A 78 -10.96 47.69 4.19
CA VAL A 78 -11.23 46.73 3.13
C VAL A 78 -10.16 45.63 3.10
N ILE A 79 -8.88 46.02 3.21
CA ILE A 79 -7.74 45.07 3.22
C ILE A 79 -7.80 44.16 4.46
N GLU A 80 -8.10 44.70 5.64
CA GLU A 80 -8.22 43.94 6.88
C GLU A 80 -9.29 42.88 6.74
N GLU A 81 -10.45 43.19 6.18
CA GLU A 81 -11.52 42.24 5.96
C GLU A 81 -11.15 41.17 4.92
N ILE A 82 -10.45 41.55 3.84
CA ILE A 82 -9.91 40.59 2.86
C ILE A 82 -8.93 39.64 3.53
N LEU A 83 -8.02 40.12 4.35
CA LEU A 83 -7.05 39.30 5.08
C LEU A 83 -7.74 38.33 6.04
N ARG A 84 -8.78 38.77 6.78
CA ARG A 84 -9.60 37.93 7.64
C ARG A 84 -10.27 36.80 6.86
N LEU A 85 -10.87 37.10 5.70
CA LEU A 85 -11.51 36.12 4.83
C LEU A 85 -10.51 35.15 4.16
N ASN A 86 -9.27 35.59 3.91
CA ASN A 86 -8.22 34.73 3.40
C ASN A 86 -7.90 33.59 4.38
N GLU A 87 -7.94 33.85 5.69
CA GLU A 87 -7.64 32.85 6.73
C GLU A 87 -8.89 32.04 7.12
N ASP A 88 -10.10 32.46 6.78
CA ASP A 88 -11.33 31.71 7.08
C ASP A 88 -11.42 30.48 6.15
N SER A 89 -11.27 29.29 6.73
CA SER A 89 -11.34 28.00 6.02
C SER A 89 -12.74 27.71 5.45
N ARG A 90 -13.79 28.38 5.92
CA ARG A 90 -15.15 28.26 5.40
C ARG A 90 -15.36 29.02 4.09
N VAL A 91 -14.50 30.00 3.77
CA VAL A 91 -14.60 30.85 2.59
C VAL A 91 -13.74 30.26 1.46
N HIS A 92 -14.35 29.96 0.33
CA HIS A 92 -13.71 29.30 -0.82
C HIS A 92 -13.51 30.21 -2.02
N GLY A 93 -14.15 31.38 -1.99
CA GLY A 93 -13.97 32.43 -2.99
C GLY A 93 -14.30 33.79 -2.43
N ILE A 94 -13.56 34.82 -2.84
CA ILE A 94 -13.79 36.22 -2.47
C ILE A 94 -14.08 37.00 -3.74
N PHE A 95 -15.19 37.71 -3.74
CA PHE A 95 -15.62 38.61 -4.80
C PHE A 95 -15.73 40.04 -4.26
N LEU A 96 -15.08 41.01 -4.95
CA LEU A 96 -15.09 42.43 -4.56
C LEU A 96 -16.15 43.19 -5.33
N HIS A 97 -17.25 43.54 -4.65
CA HIS A 97 -18.28 44.45 -5.19
C HIS A 97 -18.06 45.83 -4.63
N LEU A 98 -16.99 46.48 -5.09
CA LEU A 98 -16.54 47.80 -4.60
C LEU A 98 -16.57 48.82 -5.73
N PRO A 99 -16.82 50.12 -5.42
CA PRO A 99 -16.60 51.21 -6.38
C PRO A 99 -15.16 51.23 -6.92
N GLN A 100 -14.97 51.66 -8.15
CA GLN A 100 -13.66 51.58 -8.81
C GLN A 100 -12.57 52.41 -8.10
N SER A 101 -12.98 53.39 -7.30
CA SER A 101 -12.08 54.19 -6.45
C SER A 101 -11.46 53.37 -5.30
N PHE A 102 -12.06 52.25 -4.89
CA PHE A 102 -11.58 51.34 -3.84
C PHE A 102 -10.78 50.16 -4.40
N LEU A 103 -10.79 49.91 -5.70
CA LEU A 103 -10.07 48.79 -6.32
C LEU A 103 -8.61 49.16 -6.64
N SER A 104 -7.90 49.67 -5.64
CA SER A 104 -6.48 49.92 -5.74
C SER A 104 -5.65 48.64 -6.01
N LYS A 105 -4.39 48.80 -6.34
CA LYS A 105 -3.47 47.68 -6.51
C LYS A 105 -3.27 46.91 -5.19
N SER A 106 -3.24 47.59 -4.05
CA SER A 106 -3.09 46.99 -2.71
C SER A 106 -4.31 46.13 -2.36
N VAL A 107 -5.52 46.61 -2.56
CA VAL A 107 -6.77 45.89 -2.31
C VAL A 107 -6.87 44.64 -3.19
N ARG A 108 -6.59 44.76 -4.49
CA ARG A 108 -6.66 43.60 -5.40
C ARG A 108 -5.65 42.52 -5.05
N ASN A 109 -4.43 42.92 -4.65
CA ASN A 109 -3.37 41.97 -4.30
C ASN A 109 -3.42 41.47 -2.85
N ALA A 110 -4.31 42.01 -2.01
CA ALA A 110 -4.59 41.49 -0.69
C ALA A 110 -5.31 40.12 -0.72
N ILE A 111 -6.05 39.81 -1.81
CA ILE A 111 -6.75 38.53 -1.96
C ILE A 111 -5.74 37.42 -2.26
N LYS A 112 -5.82 36.33 -1.54
CA LYS A 112 -5.06 35.09 -1.88
C LYS A 112 -5.47 34.65 -3.30
N PRO A 113 -4.51 34.40 -4.21
CA PRO A 113 -4.82 34.06 -5.61
C PRO A 113 -5.77 32.87 -5.78
N GLN A 114 -5.77 31.93 -4.84
CA GLN A 114 -6.65 30.76 -4.83
C GLN A 114 -8.10 31.11 -4.48
N LYS A 115 -8.34 32.21 -3.77
CA LYS A 115 -9.67 32.71 -3.39
C LYS A 115 -10.17 33.88 -4.26
N ASP A 116 -9.31 34.40 -5.14
CA ASP A 116 -9.61 35.47 -6.07
C ASP A 116 -10.44 34.97 -7.26
N VAL A 117 -11.75 34.83 -7.07
CA VAL A 117 -12.67 34.31 -8.09
C VAL A 117 -12.99 35.28 -9.19
N ASP A 118 -12.61 36.54 -9.03
CA ASP A 118 -12.75 37.60 -10.00
C ASP A 118 -11.50 37.75 -10.91
N GLY A 119 -10.39 37.09 -10.50
CA GLY A 119 -9.14 37.09 -11.26
C GLY A 119 -8.48 38.45 -11.41
N VAL A 120 -8.64 39.31 -10.40
CA VAL A 120 -8.19 40.72 -10.44
C VAL A 120 -6.81 40.94 -9.83
N SER A 121 -6.28 39.97 -9.09
CA SER A 121 -4.92 40.07 -8.52
C SER A 121 -3.84 40.01 -9.60
N ASP A 122 -2.75 40.74 -9.43
CA ASP A 122 -1.63 40.78 -10.38
C ASP A 122 -1.06 39.37 -10.65
N LEU A 123 -1.08 38.47 -9.64
CA LEU A 123 -0.60 37.11 -9.79
C LEU A 123 -1.52 36.25 -10.70
N ASN A 124 -2.84 36.35 -10.53
CA ASN A 124 -3.78 35.67 -11.43
C ASN A 124 -3.74 36.21 -12.83
N VAL A 125 -3.64 37.52 -12.98
CA VAL A 125 -3.43 38.19 -14.29
C VAL A 125 -2.14 37.68 -14.94
N GLY A 126 -1.03 37.65 -14.21
CA GLY A 126 0.25 37.13 -14.70
C GLY A 126 0.19 35.67 -15.13
N ARG A 127 -0.47 34.83 -14.39
CA ARG A 127 -0.69 33.39 -14.72
C ARG A 127 -1.50 33.22 -15.98
N VAL A 128 -2.57 33.97 -16.14
CA VAL A 128 -3.38 33.96 -17.37
C VAL A 128 -2.55 34.41 -18.59
N VAL A 129 -1.73 35.44 -18.43
CA VAL A 129 -0.83 35.94 -19.50
C VAL A 129 0.19 34.88 -19.93
N LEU A 130 0.73 34.12 -18.97
CA LEU A 130 1.69 33.01 -19.20
C LEU A 130 1.04 31.73 -19.70
N GLY A 131 -0.29 31.68 -19.86
CA GLY A 131 -1.03 30.49 -20.31
C GLY A 131 -1.24 29.45 -19.23
N ASP A 132 -0.96 29.74 -17.97
CA ASP A 132 -1.18 28.83 -16.84
C ASP A 132 -2.66 28.82 -16.42
N GLN A 133 -3.47 28.09 -17.17
CA GLN A 133 -4.88 27.91 -16.88
C GLN A 133 -5.16 26.95 -15.70
N ARG A 134 -4.15 26.23 -15.21
CA ARG A 134 -4.30 25.31 -14.08
C ARG A 134 -4.28 26.03 -12.74
N HIS A 135 -3.51 27.11 -12.61
CA HIS A 135 -3.29 27.82 -11.35
C HIS A 135 -3.82 29.25 -11.33
N GLY A 136 -4.27 29.79 -12.48
CA GLY A 136 -4.81 31.14 -12.58
C GLY A 136 -6.32 31.18 -12.83
N PHE A 137 -6.99 32.20 -12.29
CA PHE A 137 -8.38 32.52 -12.64
C PHE A 137 -8.40 33.66 -13.66
N ALA A 138 -9.10 33.44 -14.76
CA ALA A 138 -9.38 34.49 -15.72
C ALA A 138 -10.56 35.36 -15.22
N SER A 139 -10.59 36.67 -15.59
CA SER A 139 -11.77 37.50 -15.32
C SER A 139 -13.05 36.78 -15.80
N PRO A 140 -14.15 36.80 -15.00
CA PRO A 140 -15.41 36.19 -15.37
C PRO A 140 -15.98 36.64 -16.71
N VAL A 141 -15.76 37.90 -17.07
CA VAL A 141 -16.19 38.44 -18.37
C VAL A 141 -15.39 37.84 -19.52
N ALA A 142 -14.08 37.70 -19.37
CA ALA A 142 -13.21 37.06 -20.36
C ALA A 142 -13.55 35.55 -20.48
N GLY A 143 -13.75 34.84 -19.36
CA GLY A 143 -14.17 33.46 -19.34
C GLY A 143 -15.52 33.22 -20.01
N ALA A 144 -16.49 34.11 -19.84
CA ALA A 144 -17.80 34.07 -20.50
C ALA A 144 -17.71 34.20 -22.01
N VAL A 145 -16.86 35.13 -22.48
CA VAL A 145 -16.62 35.37 -23.92
C VAL A 145 -15.96 34.15 -24.56
N LEU A 146 -14.94 33.56 -23.88
CA LEU A 146 -14.25 32.35 -24.37
C LEU A 146 -15.18 31.16 -24.48
N GLU A 147 -16.03 30.93 -23.48
CA GLU A 147 -17.02 29.82 -23.47
C GLU A 147 -18.03 29.99 -24.61
N MET A 148 -18.48 31.20 -24.86
CA MET A 148 -19.37 31.49 -26.01
C MET A 148 -18.71 31.18 -27.35
N LEU A 149 -17.46 31.62 -27.54
CA LEU A 149 -16.71 31.38 -28.77
C LEU A 149 -16.42 29.91 -28.99
N ALA A 150 -15.99 29.20 -27.97
CA ALA A 150 -15.71 27.76 -28.05
C ALA A 150 -16.94 26.95 -28.48
N ARG A 151 -18.14 27.29 -27.97
CA ARG A 151 -19.39 26.61 -28.33
C ARG A 151 -19.89 26.89 -29.75
N HIS A 152 -19.42 27.98 -30.35
CA HIS A 152 -19.74 28.31 -31.75
C HIS A 152 -18.67 27.81 -32.73
N GLY A 153 -17.74 26.98 -32.32
CA GLY A 153 -16.70 26.43 -33.19
C GLY A 153 -15.62 27.40 -33.61
N VAL A 154 -15.52 28.55 -32.93
CA VAL A 154 -14.52 29.56 -33.20
C VAL A 154 -13.28 29.32 -32.34
N TYR A 155 -12.32 28.56 -32.87
CA TYR A 155 -11.00 28.36 -32.23
C TYR A 155 -10.05 29.45 -32.68
N LEU A 156 -9.73 30.41 -31.81
CA LEU A 156 -8.90 31.57 -32.19
C LEU A 156 -7.63 31.63 -31.32
N TYR A 157 -6.53 31.15 -31.87
CA TYR A 157 -5.18 31.42 -31.32
C TYR A 157 -4.87 32.95 -31.33
N ALA A 158 -5.42 33.71 -32.29
CA ALA A 158 -5.30 35.16 -32.39
C ALA A 158 -6.14 35.95 -31.37
N PHE A 159 -7.17 35.36 -30.78
CA PHE A 159 -8.07 36.02 -29.84
C PHE A 159 -7.47 36.16 -28.44
N TRP A 160 -6.52 35.33 -28.10
CA TRP A 160 -5.74 35.48 -26.87
C TRP A 160 -4.99 36.85 -26.81
N HIS A 161 -4.37 37.24 -27.89
CA HIS A 161 -3.70 38.54 -27.98
C HIS A 161 -4.67 39.71 -27.87
N MET A 162 -5.89 39.57 -28.38
CA MET A 162 -6.92 40.63 -28.32
C MET A 162 -7.53 40.73 -26.90
N LEU A 163 -7.71 39.65 -26.18
CA LEU A 163 -8.14 39.61 -24.77
C LEU A 163 -7.12 40.24 -23.83
N LEU A 164 -5.83 40.02 -24.05
CA LEU A 164 -4.74 40.69 -23.33
C LEU A 164 -4.80 42.21 -23.50
N HIS A 165 -5.14 42.68 -24.71
CA HIS A 165 -5.26 44.12 -25.02
C HIS A 165 -6.53 44.77 -24.44
N LEU A 166 -7.63 43.98 -24.31
CA LEU A 166 -8.88 44.43 -23.68
C LEU A 166 -8.79 44.42 -22.14
N HIS A 167 -8.01 43.54 -21.56
CA HIS A 167 -7.77 43.51 -20.12
C HIS A 167 -6.94 44.71 -19.65
N SER A 168 -6.00 45.17 -20.45
CA SER A 168 -5.18 46.38 -20.17
C SER A 168 -5.92 47.68 -20.34
N LYS A 169 -7.08 47.70 -21.04
CA LYS A 169 -7.88 48.87 -21.32
C LYS A 169 -9.33 48.77 -20.83
N GLY A 170 -9.54 48.41 -19.60
CA GLY A 170 -10.86 48.25 -18.96
C GLY A 170 -11.82 49.44 -18.97
N GLN A 171 -11.52 50.48 -19.68
CA GLN A 171 -12.28 51.75 -19.70
C GLN A 171 -13.28 51.91 -20.85
N MET A 172 -13.34 51.04 -21.88
CA MET A 172 -14.06 51.39 -23.10
C MET A 172 -15.37 50.61 -23.39
N PHE A 173 -15.83 49.70 -22.53
CA PHE A 173 -17.06 48.92 -22.81
C PHE A 173 -18.34 49.49 -22.18
N HIS A 174 -18.27 50.54 -21.37
CA HIS A 174 -19.41 51.05 -20.58
C HIS A 174 -20.42 51.98 -21.32
N LYS A 175 -20.21 52.34 -22.56
CA LYS A 175 -21.04 53.41 -23.19
C LYS A 175 -22.00 53.05 -24.32
N ARG A 176 -22.13 51.80 -24.76
CA ARG A 176 -23.03 51.46 -25.90
C ARG A 176 -23.73 50.09 -25.84
N CYS A 177 -24.21 49.64 -24.69
CA CYS A 177 -25.03 48.43 -24.63
C CYS A 177 -26.43 48.72 -24.13
N SER A 178 -27.46 48.20 -24.80
CA SER A 178 -28.85 48.28 -24.34
C SER A 178 -29.00 47.51 -23.01
N HIS A 179 -29.97 47.91 -22.18
CA HIS A 179 -30.21 47.28 -20.87
C HIS A 179 -30.28 45.74 -20.88
N PHE A 180 -30.73 45.15 -22.00
CA PHE A 180 -30.80 43.70 -22.15
C PHE A 180 -29.43 43.01 -22.34
N GLU A 181 -28.50 43.63 -23.07
CA GLU A 181 -27.13 43.12 -23.25
C GLU A 181 -26.31 43.22 -21.97
N VAL A 182 -26.49 44.31 -21.20
CA VAL A 182 -25.84 44.45 -19.86
C VAL A 182 -26.33 43.40 -18.89
N PHE A 183 -27.65 43.14 -18.87
CA PHE A 183 -28.24 42.10 -17.99
C PHE A 183 -27.74 40.69 -18.35
N THR A 184 -27.61 40.37 -19.64
CA THR A 184 -27.11 39.08 -20.13
C THR A 184 -25.63 38.88 -19.78
N LYS A 185 -24.80 39.93 -19.95
CA LYS A 185 -23.37 39.91 -19.59
C LYS A 185 -23.17 39.73 -18.08
N MET A 186 -23.95 40.41 -17.25
CA MET A 186 -23.95 40.31 -15.80
C MET A 186 -24.35 38.88 -15.36
N PHE A 187 -25.35 38.29 -16.01
CA PHE A 187 -25.83 36.94 -15.66
C PHE A 187 -24.80 35.84 -16.00
N VAL A 188 -24.16 35.95 -17.16
CA VAL A 188 -23.10 34.99 -17.54
C VAL A 188 -21.86 35.16 -16.67
N ALA A 189 -21.48 36.40 -16.34
CA ALA A 189 -20.38 36.65 -15.40
C ALA A 189 -20.66 36.06 -14.00
N ALA A 190 -21.87 36.20 -13.48
CA ALA A 190 -22.26 35.61 -12.20
C ALA A 190 -22.16 34.10 -12.21
N VAL A 191 -22.51 33.44 -13.31
CA VAL A 191 -22.37 31.95 -13.44
C VAL A 191 -20.91 31.55 -13.45
N VAL A 192 -20.03 32.28 -14.15
CA VAL A 192 -18.61 32.00 -14.19
C VAL A 192 -17.95 32.20 -12.80
N ILE A 193 -18.37 33.23 -12.05
CA ILE A 193 -17.96 33.43 -10.65
C ILE A 193 -18.32 32.21 -9.82
N CYS A 194 -19.57 31.73 -9.91
CA CYS A 194 -19.99 30.54 -9.18
C CYS A 194 -19.22 29.28 -9.60
N GLN A 195 -18.89 29.13 -10.89
CA GLN A 195 -18.05 28.06 -11.39
C GLN A 195 -16.62 28.14 -10.81
N HIS A 196 -16.06 29.35 -10.69
CA HIS A 196 -14.77 29.57 -10.06
C HIS A 196 -14.80 29.18 -8.56
N VAL A 197 -15.89 29.50 -7.82
CA VAL A 197 -16.04 29.06 -6.43
C VAL A 197 -16.05 27.54 -6.31
N VAL A 198 -16.77 26.84 -7.20
CA VAL A 198 -16.78 25.37 -7.22
C VAL A 198 -15.36 24.81 -7.50
N ARG A 199 -14.65 25.40 -8.46
CA ARG A 199 -13.25 25.04 -8.76
C ARG A 199 -12.30 25.34 -7.59
N SER A 200 -12.47 26.50 -6.95
CA SER A 200 -11.70 26.89 -5.77
C SER A 200 -11.96 25.93 -4.59
N SER A 201 -13.23 25.55 -4.37
CA SER A 201 -13.59 24.56 -3.36
C SER A 201 -12.94 23.21 -3.63
N ARG A 202 -12.94 22.77 -4.90
CA ARG A 202 -12.30 21.52 -5.30
C ARG A 202 -10.79 21.57 -5.09
N ARG A 203 -10.13 22.69 -5.43
CA ARG A 203 -8.70 22.91 -5.20
C ARG A 203 -8.37 22.95 -3.72
N TRP A 204 -9.17 23.66 -2.91
CA TRP A 204 -9.01 23.73 -1.46
C TRP A 204 -9.09 22.33 -0.83
N ILE A 205 -10.03 21.48 -1.26
CA ILE A 205 -10.11 20.09 -0.85
C ILE A 205 -8.83 19.32 -1.23
N GLN A 206 -8.34 19.50 -2.48
CA GLN A 206 -7.11 18.85 -2.94
C GLN A 206 -5.89 19.32 -2.15
N GLU A 207 -5.78 20.61 -1.84
CA GLU A 207 -4.70 21.18 -1.02
C GLU A 207 -4.80 20.76 0.45
N GLN A 208 -6.00 20.59 0.98
CA GLN A 208 -6.23 19.99 2.32
C GLN A 208 -5.99 18.47 2.32
N GLN A 209 -6.19 17.81 1.18
CA GLN A 209 -6.01 16.36 1.05
C GLN A 209 -4.56 15.95 1.01
N TYR A 210 -3.68 16.68 0.32
CA TYR A 210 -2.25 16.39 0.25
C TYR A 210 -1.45 17.45 1.00
N GLN A 211 -0.79 17.03 2.06
CA GLN A 211 0.16 17.86 2.79
C GLN A 211 1.57 17.60 2.24
N PRO A 212 2.26 18.62 1.70
CA PRO A 212 3.64 18.45 1.21
C PRO A 212 4.56 18.02 2.35
N TRP A 213 5.44 17.08 2.06
CA TRP A 213 6.44 16.64 3.03
C TRP A 213 7.38 17.75 3.44
N ARG A 214 7.70 17.75 4.74
CA ARG A 214 8.70 18.65 5.36
C ARG A 214 9.70 17.84 6.17
N LEU A 215 10.08 16.68 5.64
CA LEU A 215 10.94 15.72 6.32
C LEU A 215 12.29 16.35 6.65
N ARG A 216 12.68 16.29 7.93
CA ARG A 216 13.98 16.72 8.44
C ARG A 216 14.81 15.49 8.76
N PRO A 217 15.79 15.09 7.93
CA PRO A 217 16.62 13.93 8.22
C PRO A 217 17.36 14.06 9.55
N LEU A 218 17.49 12.94 10.26
CA LEU A 218 18.37 12.84 11.43
C LEU A 218 19.82 12.75 10.97
N LYS A 219 20.71 13.38 11.69
CA LYS A 219 22.16 13.31 11.42
C LYS A 219 22.69 11.94 11.85
N LEU A 220 23.45 11.30 10.99
CA LEU A 220 24.13 10.04 11.24
C LEU A 220 25.65 10.26 11.23
N GLN A 221 26.32 9.70 12.23
CA GLN A 221 27.79 9.74 12.35
C GLN A 221 28.32 8.32 12.48
N PRO A 222 28.63 7.65 11.38
CA PRO A 222 29.15 6.29 11.42
C PRO A 222 30.52 6.21 12.10
N LEU A 223 30.67 5.24 12.99
CA LEU A 223 31.91 4.94 13.69
C LEU A 223 32.71 3.81 12.99
N SER A 224 34.02 3.76 13.22
CA SER A 224 34.88 2.68 12.77
C SER A 224 35.78 2.24 13.92
N PRO A 225 35.74 0.97 14.32
CA PRO A 225 34.92 -0.11 13.78
C PRO A 225 33.43 0.13 13.99
N VAL A 226 32.59 -0.51 13.15
CA VAL A 226 31.12 -0.43 13.28
C VAL A 226 30.69 -1.12 14.57
N PRO A 227 29.95 -0.46 15.49
CA PRO A 227 29.41 -1.08 16.70
C PRO A 227 28.34 -2.15 16.42
N SER A 228 27.84 -2.82 17.44
CA SER A 228 26.73 -3.76 17.31
C SER A 228 25.43 -3.03 16.91
N ASP A 229 24.49 -3.76 16.29
CA ASP A 229 23.25 -3.19 15.77
C ASP A 229 22.42 -2.51 16.87
N ILE A 230 22.36 -3.10 18.08
CA ILE A 230 21.63 -2.51 19.19
C ILE A 230 22.32 -1.26 19.75
N GLU A 231 23.65 -1.22 19.80
CA GLU A 231 24.40 -0.01 20.20
C GLU A 231 24.17 1.14 19.23
N ILE A 232 24.17 0.86 17.93
CA ILE A 232 23.86 1.85 16.89
C ILE A 232 22.43 2.37 17.04
N SER A 233 21.46 1.46 17.26
CA SER A 233 20.05 1.82 17.45
C SER A 233 19.87 2.79 18.62
N ARG A 234 20.51 2.51 19.75
CA ARG A 234 20.43 3.31 20.98
C ARG A 234 21.21 4.62 20.93
N ALA A 235 22.27 4.66 20.15
CA ALA A 235 23.04 5.89 19.97
C ALA A 235 22.27 6.98 19.22
N GLN A 236 21.19 6.62 18.51
CA GLN A 236 20.32 7.57 17.82
C GLN A 236 19.05 7.85 18.61
N THR A 237 18.68 9.12 18.71
CA THR A 237 17.40 9.52 19.30
C THR A 237 16.32 9.57 18.20
N PRO A 238 15.31 8.69 18.25
CA PRO A 238 14.21 8.74 17.29
C PRO A 238 13.39 10.03 17.47
N LYS A 239 12.87 10.57 16.38
CA LYS A 239 11.84 11.62 16.45
C LYS A 239 10.60 11.07 17.13
N PRO A 240 9.86 11.88 17.92
CA PRO A 240 8.50 11.52 18.30
C PRO A 240 7.67 11.14 17.06
N ILE A 241 6.93 10.04 17.15
CA ILE A 241 6.20 9.52 15.98
C ILE A 241 5.15 10.50 15.46
N SER A 242 4.56 11.32 16.33
CA SER A 242 3.65 12.41 15.96
C SER A 242 4.34 13.49 15.14
N GLN A 243 5.60 13.81 15.44
CA GLN A 243 6.40 14.75 14.64
C GLN A 243 6.70 14.16 13.25
N LEU A 244 7.15 12.91 13.19
CA LEU A 244 7.39 12.26 11.90
C LEU A 244 6.11 12.23 11.06
N ALA A 245 4.97 11.86 11.66
CA ALA A 245 3.68 11.84 10.98
C ALA A 245 3.33 13.21 10.39
N GLN A 246 3.50 14.28 11.15
CA GLN A 246 3.29 15.64 10.66
C GLN A 246 4.25 16.00 9.53
N GLU A 247 5.53 15.64 9.62
CA GLU A 247 6.54 15.89 8.58
C GLU A 247 6.21 15.22 7.24
N ILE A 248 5.51 14.08 7.26
CA ILE A 248 5.11 13.33 6.06
C ILE A 248 3.66 13.56 5.63
N GLY A 249 2.98 14.54 6.26
CA GLY A 249 1.64 14.97 5.84
C GLY A 249 0.49 14.09 6.33
N LEU A 250 0.68 13.33 7.41
CA LEU A 250 -0.41 12.66 8.13
C LEU A 250 -1.13 13.63 9.05
N LEU A 251 -2.44 13.49 9.14
CA LEU A 251 -3.27 14.26 10.06
C LEU A 251 -3.30 13.59 11.44
N PRO A 252 -3.47 14.34 12.54
CA PRO A 252 -3.54 13.76 13.88
C PRO A 252 -4.60 12.67 14.06
N GLU A 253 -5.76 12.81 13.42
CA GLU A 253 -6.86 11.84 13.44
C GLU A 253 -6.59 10.56 12.62
N GLU A 254 -5.55 10.55 11.81
CA GLU A 254 -5.10 9.38 11.04
C GLU A 254 -4.07 8.55 11.79
N LEU A 255 -3.65 8.99 12.98
CA LEU A 255 -2.58 8.39 13.76
C LEU A 255 -3.09 7.88 15.11
N GLU A 256 -2.80 6.63 15.42
CA GLU A 256 -3.03 6.01 16.73
C GLU A 256 -1.68 5.66 17.35
N ALA A 257 -1.22 6.46 18.32
CA ALA A 257 0.11 6.32 18.91
C ALA A 257 0.22 5.07 19.81
N TYR A 258 1.29 4.34 19.63
CA TYR A 258 1.72 3.22 20.49
C TYR A 258 3.04 3.61 21.15
N GLY A 259 2.98 4.47 22.17
CA GLY A 259 4.14 5.12 22.74
C GLY A 259 4.65 6.29 21.88
N ASN A 260 5.94 6.59 22.00
CA ASN A 260 6.56 7.77 21.36
C ASN A 260 7.23 7.46 20.01
N THR A 261 7.47 6.18 19.70
CA THR A 261 8.36 5.74 18.61
C THR A 261 7.63 5.04 17.48
N LYS A 262 6.38 4.62 17.69
CA LYS A 262 5.56 3.92 16.69
C LYS A 262 4.09 4.32 16.80
N ALA A 263 3.35 4.14 15.71
CA ALA A 263 1.91 4.40 15.66
C ALA A 263 1.23 3.54 14.58
N LYS A 264 -0.05 3.23 14.78
CA LYS A 264 -0.91 2.69 13.73
C LYS A 264 -1.44 3.83 12.85
N VAL A 265 -1.53 3.61 11.55
CA VAL A 265 -2.07 4.58 10.58
C VAL A 265 -3.43 4.12 10.09
N HIS A 266 -4.42 5.01 10.18
CA HIS A 266 -5.81 4.72 9.81
C HIS A 266 -5.97 4.59 8.29
N LEU A 267 -6.83 3.67 7.85
CA LEU A 267 -7.11 3.45 6.43
C LEU A 267 -7.90 4.58 5.78
N SER A 268 -8.50 5.49 6.56
CA SER A 268 -9.15 6.72 6.08
C SER A 268 -8.20 7.59 5.23
N LEU A 269 -6.91 7.47 5.44
CA LEU A 269 -5.87 8.10 4.62
C LEU A 269 -6.01 7.76 3.11
N LEU A 270 -6.39 6.52 2.75
CA LEU A 270 -6.61 6.15 1.34
C LEU A 270 -7.76 6.94 0.72
N ASN A 271 -8.84 7.20 1.49
CA ASN A 271 -9.96 8.00 1.02
C ASN A 271 -9.53 9.47 0.83
N ARG A 272 -8.77 10.02 1.79
CA ARG A 272 -8.26 11.39 1.70
C ARG A 272 -7.32 11.58 0.50
N LEU A 273 -6.44 10.62 0.24
CA LEU A 273 -5.45 10.70 -0.83
C LEU A 273 -5.85 9.97 -2.12
N GLN A 274 -7.11 9.58 -2.30
CA GLN A 274 -7.56 8.78 -3.45
C GLN A 274 -7.21 9.38 -4.82
N HIS A 275 -7.20 10.72 -4.93
CA HIS A 275 -6.91 11.43 -6.17
C HIS A 275 -5.43 11.75 -6.39
N GLN A 276 -4.58 11.46 -5.39
CA GLN A 276 -3.14 11.63 -5.56
C GLN A 276 -2.58 10.56 -6.49
N PRO A 277 -1.67 10.92 -7.42
CA PRO A 277 -0.94 9.92 -8.17
C PRO A 277 -0.06 9.08 -7.25
N ASN A 278 0.20 7.84 -7.63
CA ASN A 278 1.14 6.99 -6.94
C ASN A 278 2.58 7.45 -7.22
N GLY A 279 3.45 7.29 -6.24
CA GLY A 279 4.88 7.40 -6.43
C GLY A 279 5.47 6.20 -7.18
N LYS A 280 6.78 6.21 -7.35
CA LYS A 280 7.55 5.12 -7.97
C LYS A 280 7.65 3.93 -7.02
N TYR A 281 7.39 2.74 -7.55
CA TYR A 281 7.36 1.52 -6.77
C TYR A 281 8.59 0.66 -7.07
N VAL A 282 9.42 0.41 -6.05
CA VAL A 282 10.70 -0.28 -6.13
C VAL A 282 10.62 -1.58 -5.36
N LEU A 283 10.93 -2.70 -6.01
CA LEU A 283 10.97 -4.01 -5.38
C LEU A 283 12.43 -4.45 -5.16
N VAL A 284 12.78 -4.76 -3.92
CA VAL A 284 14.08 -5.34 -3.56
C VAL A 284 13.95 -6.86 -3.46
N ALA A 285 14.66 -7.56 -4.31
CA ALA A 285 14.77 -9.02 -4.31
C ALA A 285 16.24 -9.43 -4.12
N GLY A 286 16.53 -10.72 -4.13
CA GLY A 286 17.92 -11.22 -4.01
C GLY A 286 18.20 -12.36 -4.96
N ILE A 287 19.48 -12.71 -5.11
CA ILE A 287 19.88 -13.99 -5.68
C ILE A 287 19.44 -15.13 -4.75
N THR A 288 19.58 -16.38 -5.18
CA THR A 288 19.30 -17.54 -4.31
C THR A 288 20.06 -17.40 -2.99
N PRO A 289 19.35 -17.35 -1.82
CA PRO A 289 20.00 -17.06 -0.56
C PRO A 289 20.92 -18.16 -0.06
N THR A 290 21.89 -17.76 0.75
CA THR A 290 22.77 -18.63 1.50
C THR A 290 22.39 -18.67 2.99
N PRO A 291 22.93 -19.57 3.81
CA PRO A 291 22.69 -19.58 5.26
C PRO A 291 23.09 -18.29 5.98
N LEU A 292 23.98 -17.46 5.38
CA LEU A 292 24.45 -16.19 5.95
C LEU A 292 23.50 -15.01 5.70
N GLY A 293 22.59 -15.15 4.71
CA GLY A 293 21.76 -14.04 4.25
C GLY A 293 22.51 -13.04 3.35
N GLU A 294 21.78 -12.28 2.54
CA GLU A 294 22.37 -11.34 1.53
C GLU A 294 22.08 -9.87 1.85
N GLY A 295 21.35 -9.58 2.94
CA GLY A 295 21.12 -8.21 3.40
C GLY A 295 20.08 -7.42 2.58
N LYS A 296 18.99 -8.04 2.14
CA LYS A 296 17.91 -7.34 1.41
C LYS A 296 17.28 -6.22 2.20
N SER A 297 16.94 -6.48 3.48
CA SER A 297 16.32 -5.47 4.34
C SER A 297 17.27 -4.29 4.58
N THR A 298 18.57 -4.54 4.75
CA THR A 298 19.58 -3.47 4.86
C THR A 298 19.69 -2.64 3.59
N VAL A 299 19.62 -3.27 2.39
CA VAL A 299 19.57 -2.54 1.11
C VAL A 299 18.31 -1.70 1.01
N THR A 300 17.14 -2.26 1.35
CA THR A 300 15.85 -1.55 1.34
C THR A 300 15.91 -0.30 2.21
N ILE A 301 16.40 -0.44 3.43
CA ILE A 301 16.51 0.66 4.40
C ILE A 301 17.58 1.66 3.96
N GLY A 302 18.77 1.19 3.56
CA GLY A 302 19.85 2.05 3.05
C GLY A 302 19.44 2.86 1.83
N LEU A 303 18.66 2.27 0.93
CA LEU A 303 18.13 2.95 -0.26
C LEU A 303 17.15 4.07 0.10
N VAL A 304 16.17 3.82 0.99
CA VAL A 304 15.23 4.88 1.37
C VAL A 304 15.92 5.99 2.19
N GLN A 305 16.91 5.65 3.02
CA GLN A 305 17.74 6.65 3.68
C GLN A 305 18.51 7.51 2.67
N ALA A 306 19.08 6.90 1.61
CA ALA A 306 19.77 7.63 0.55
C ALA A 306 18.81 8.55 -0.22
N LEU A 307 17.65 8.06 -0.60
CA LEU A 307 16.62 8.85 -1.32
C LEU A 307 16.17 10.06 -0.49
N SER A 308 15.83 9.87 0.80
CA SER A 308 15.31 10.95 1.65
C SER A 308 16.41 11.88 2.15
N ALA A 309 17.42 11.34 2.86
CA ALA A 309 18.38 12.15 3.59
C ALA A 309 19.40 12.81 2.66
N HIS A 310 19.77 12.15 1.55
CA HIS A 310 20.86 12.61 0.67
C HIS A 310 20.35 13.20 -0.65
N LEU A 311 19.33 12.58 -1.30
CA LEU A 311 18.77 13.09 -2.55
C LEU A 311 17.58 14.05 -2.35
N LYS A 312 17.07 14.18 -1.11
CA LYS A 312 15.91 15.04 -0.76
C LYS A 312 14.63 14.68 -1.52
N LEU A 313 14.44 13.39 -1.80
CA LEU A 313 13.25 12.85 -2.41
C LEU A 313 12.35 12.22 -1.34
N ASN A 314 11.04 12.32 -1.49
CA ASN A 314 10.13 11.60 -0.61
C ASN A 314 10.35 10.11 -0.80
N SER A 315 10.66 9.38 0.25
CA SER A 315 10.79 7.93 0.18
C SER A 315 10.24 7.24 1.41
N PHE A 316 9.69 6.05 1.19
CA PHE A 316 9.04 5.25 2.22
C PHE A 316 9.47 3.80 2.07
N ALA A 317 9.80 3.12 3.17
CA ALA A 317 10.03 1.68 3.16
C ALA A 317 8.76 0.94 3.62
N CYS A 318 8.45 -0.19 2.95
CA CYS A 318 7.40 -1.11 3.39
C CYS A 318 8.03 -2.47 3.71
N LEU A 319 8.11 -2.80 4.99
CA LEU A 319 8.80 -3.97 5.52
C LEU A 319 7.81 -4.97 6.14
N ARG A 320 8.22 -6.24 6.19
CA ARG A 320 7.49 -7.28 6.90
C ARG A 320 7.75 -7.18 8.39
N GLN A 321 6.73 -7.48 9.20
CA GLN A 321 6.90 -7.74 10.62
C GLN A 321 7.57 -9.11 10.80
N PRO A 322 8.70 -9.22 11.51
CA PRO A 322 9.29 -10.50 11.83
C PRO A 322 8.47 -11.25 12.89
N SER A 323 8.41 -12.60 12.80
CA SER A 323 7.96 -13.40 13.94
C SER A 323 9.07 -13.53 14.98
N GLN A 324 8.72 -13.87 16.21
CA GLN A 324 9.72 -14.11 17.27
C GLN A 324 10.58 -15.35 16.98
N GLY A 325 10.08 -16.31 16.21
CA GLY A 325 10.82 -17.48 15.81
C GLY A 325 12.18 -17.17 15.19
N PRO A 326 12.26 -16.34 14.15
CA PRO A 326 13.54 -15.87 13.59
C PRO A 326 14.37 -15.02 14.57
N THR A 327 13.74 -14.26 15.47
CA THR A 327 14.45 -13.41 16.43
C THR A 327 15.22 -14.22 17.46
N PHE A 328 14.63 -15.25 18.01
CA PHE A 328 15.29 -16.18 18.93
C PHE A 328 15.92 -17.39 18.22
N GLY A 329 15.75 -17.51 16.92
CA GLY A 329 16.43 -18.47 16.04
C GLY A 329 17.73 -17.89 15.45
N VAL A 330 18.26 -18.53 14.41
CA VAL A 330 19.56 -18.18 13.82
C VAL A 330 19.47 -17.00 12.83
N LYS A 331 18.29 -16.64 12.35
CA LYS A 331 18.11 -15.58 11.36
C LYS A 331 17.77 -14.27 12.05
N GLY A 332 18.63 -13.26 11.88
CA GLY A 332 18.45 -11.93 12.40
C GLY A 332 17.12 -11.29 12.05
N GLY A 333 16.69 -10.35 12.87
CA GLY A 333 15.48 -9.59 12.66
C GLY A 333 15.49 -8.82 11.35
N ALA A 334 14.31 -8.49 10.85
CA ALA A 334 14.15 -7.73 9.61
C ALA A 334 14.35 -6.23 9.78
N ALA A 335 14.78 -5.74 10.97
CA ALA A 335 15.04 -4.33 11.25
C ALA A 335 16.19 -3.73 10.42
N GLY A 336 16.93 -4.55 9.68
CA GLY A 336 18.15 -4.15 8.98
C GLY A 336 19.40 -4.47 9.79
N GLY A 337 20.48 -3.70 9.61
CA GLY A 337 21.73 -3.86 10.36
C GLY A 337 22.74 -2.78 10.06
N GLY A 338 23.71 -2.63 10.94
CA GLY A 338 24.67 -1.52 10.89
C GLY A 338 23.96 -0.17 10.90
N TYR A 339 24.40 0.72 10.04
CA TYR A 339 23.81 2.06 9.91
C TYR A 339 22.59 2.13 8.96
N ALA A 340 22.10 0.99 8.48
CA ALA A 340 20.86 0.87 7.70
C ALA A 340 19.85 0.02 8.46
N GLN A 341 19.17 0.63 9.45
CA GLN A 341 18.20 -0.07 10.28
C GLN A 341 17.02 0.82 10.69
N VAL A 342 15.90 0.18 11.06
CA VAL A 342 14.71 0.79 11.65
C VAL A 342 14.89 0.89 13.16
N ILE A 343 14.49 2.01 13.74
CA ILE A 343 14.65 2.30 15.16
C ILE A 343 13.31 2.64 15.85
N PRO A 344 13.14 2.27 17.13
CA PRO A 344 14.01 1.39 17.93
C PRO A 344 13.99 -0.06 17.44
N MET A 345 15.17 -0.68 17.36
CA MET A 345 15.32 -2.03 16.82
C MET A 345 14.61 -3.09 17.67
N GLU A 346 14.66 -2.96 18.99
CA GLU A 346 14.01 -3.86 19.93
C GLU A 346 12.49 -3.84 19.76
N GLU A 347 11.87 -2.68 19.57
CA GLU A 347 10.42 -2.57 19.35
C GLU A 347 9.99 -3.21 18.02
N PHE A 348 10.82 -3.06 16.99
CA PHE A 348 10.58 -3.69 15.69
C PHE A 348 10.63 -5.24 15.77
N ASN A 349 11.65 -5.77 16.44
CA ASN A 349 11.96 -7.22 16.45
C ASN A 349 11.11 -8.01 17.46
N LEU A 350 10.49 -7.37 18.45
CA LEU A 350 9.69 -8.05 19.48
C LEU A 350 8.18 -8.02 19.12
N HIS A 351 7.38 -7.40 19.96
CA HIS A 351 5.92 -7.46 19.85
C HIS A 351 5.33 -6.43 18.88
N LEU A 352 6.08 -5.40 18.53
CA LEU A 352 5.67 -4.25 17.71
C LEU A 352 4.35 -3.65 18.23
N THR A 353 3.23 -3.92 17.58
CA THR A 353 1.88 -3.45 17.95
C THR A 353 0.90 -4.60 18.24
N GLY A 354 1.40 -5.83 18.38
CA GLY A 354 0.61 -7.00 18.77
C GLY A 354 -0.12 -7.71 17.63
N ASP A 355 0.17 -7.41 16.37
CA ASP A 355 -0.54 -7.96 15.21
C ASP A 355 -0.43 -9.49 15.13
N ILE A 356 0.75 -10.05 15.44
CA ILE A 356 0.96 -11.52 15.46
C ILE A 356 0.14 -12.17 16.57
N HIS A 357 -0.01 -11.53 17.72
CA HIS A 357 -0.89 -12.03 18.79
C HIS A 357 -2.36 -12.03 18.36
N ALA A 358 -2.82 -11.01 17.66
CA ALA A 358 -4.17 -10.94 17.11
C ALA A 358 -4.40 -12.09 16.10
N ILE A 359 -3.44 -12.36 15.23
CA ILE A 359 -3.49 -13.48 14.28
C ILE A 359 -3.52 -14.82 15.01
N THR A 360 -2.68 -15.02 16.02
CA THR A 360 -2.64 -16.26 16.83
C THR A 360 -3.98 -16.51 17.51
N ALA A 361 -4.56 -15.47 18.12
CA ALA A 361 -5.87 -15.56 18.78
C ALA A 361 -6.98 -15.89 17.77
N ALA A 362 -7.03 -15.22 16.64
CA ALA A 362 -8.01 -15.44 15.58
C ALA A 362 -7.88 -16.86 14.98
N ASN A 363 -6.66 -17.28 14.67
CA ASN A 363 -6.39 -18.61 14.09
C ASN A 363 -6.79 -19.75 15.05
N ASN A 364 -6.47 -19.62 16.32
CA ASN A 364 -6.76 -20.63 17.31
C ASN A 364 -8.24 -20.64 17.73
N LEU A 365 -8.96 -19.52 17.59
CA LEU A 365 -10.42 -19.48 17.71
C LEU A 365 -11.09 -20.35 16.63
N VAL A 366 -10.61 -20.31 15.39
CA VAL A 366 -11.12 -21.18 14.31
C VAL A 366 -10.91 -22.65 14.69
N ALA A 367 -9.70 -23.04 15.15
CA ALA A 367 -9.41 -24.42 15.57
C ALA A 367 -10.32 -24.88 16.72
N ALA A 368 -10.53 -24.04 17.72
CA ALA A 368 -11.43 -24.33 18.83
C ALA A 368 -12.89 -24.49 18.37
N ALA A 369 -13.33 -23.66 17.41
CA ALA A 369 -14.67 -23.75 16.83
C ALA A 369 -14.87 -25.06 16.04
N ILE A 370 -13.86 -25.51 15.30
CA ILE A 370 -13.85 -26.80 14.61
C ILE A 370 -14.07 -27.95 15.62
N ASP A 371 -13.24 -28.01 16.65
CA ASP A 371 -13.32 -29.08 17.65
C ASP A 371 -14.66 -29.09 18.40
N ALA A 372 -15.13 -27.88 18.80
CA ALA A 372 -16.43 -27.74 19.46
C ALA A 372 -17.58 -28.20 18.55
N ARG A 373 -17.51 -27.87 17.27
CA ARG A 373 -18.52 -28.21 16.29
C ARG A 373 -18.62 -29.71 16.08
N ILE A 374 -17.47 -30.38 15.87
CA ILE A 374 -17.39 -31.85 15.73
C ILE A 374 -17.95 -32.55 17.00
N LEU A 375 -17.53 -32.10 18.19
CA LEU A 375 -17.99 -32.65 19.46
C LEU A 375 -19.51 -32.49 19.63
N HIS A 376 -20.06 -31.30 19.38
CA HIS A 376 -21.48 -31.04 19.59
C HIS A 376 -22.37 -31.75 18.56
N GLU A 377 -21.94 -31.86 17.33
CA GLU A 377 -22.66 -32.61 16.29
C GLU A 377 -22.65 -34.12 16.57
N ALA A 378 -21.58 -34.65 17.16
CA ALA A 378 -21.51 -36.08 17.56
C ALA A 378 -22.33 -36.44 18.78
N THR A 379 -22.55 -35.46 19.70
CA THR A 379 -23.15 -35.74 21.02
C THR A 379 -24.60 -35.25 21.21
N GLN A 380 -25.13 -34.46 20.25
CA GLN A 380 -26.44 -33.83 20.41
C GLN A 380 -27.37 -34.12 19.22
N SER A 381 -28.68 -34.18 19.50
CA SER A 381 -29.73 -34.30 18.48
C SER A 381 -29.92 -32.94 17.73
N ASP A 382 -30.47 -33.01 16.53
CA ASP A 382 -30.75 -31.84 15.69
C ASP A 382 -31.63 -30.80 16.40
N ARG A 383 -32.65 -31.29 17.17
CA ARG A 383 -33.54 -30.44 17.98
C ARG A 383 -32.76 -29.72 19.10
N ALA A 384 -31.84 -30.43 19.76
CA ALA A 384 -31.03 -29.84 20.83
C ALA A 384 -30.05 -28.79 20.27
N LEU A 385 -29.38 -29.09 19.16
CA LEU A 385 -28.51 -28.15 18.44
C LEU A 385 -29.29 -26.94 18.02
N TYR A 386 -30.47 -27.08 17.40
CA TYR A 386 -31.29 -25.98 16.94
C TYR A 386 -31.70 -25.06 18.10
N SER A 387 -32.17 -25.63 19.22
CA SER A 387 -32.57 -24.87 20.40
C SER A 387 -31.43 -24.05 21.00
N ARG A 388 -30.18 -24.50 20.88
CA ARG A 388 -29.00 -23.79 21.37
C ARG A 388 -28.46 -22.78 20.39
N LEU A 389 -28.46 -23.09 19.08
CA LEU A 389 -28.00 -22.17 18.02
C LEU A 389 -28.98 -21.02 17.80
N VAL A 390 -30.29 -21.26 17.96
CA VAL A 390 -31.36 -20.27 17.79
C VAL A 390 -32.18 -20.24 19.10
N PRO A 391 -31.66 -19.63 20.18
CA PRO A 391 -32.32 -19.63 21.46
C PRO A 391 -33.60 -18.76 21.43
N SER A 392 -34.59 -19.14 22.24
CA SER A 392 -35.77 -18.31 22.47
C SER A 392 -35.44 -17.25 23.52
N VAL A 393 -35.62 -15.98 23.17
CA VAL A 393 -35.49 -14.83 24.07
C VAL A 393 -36.88 -14.20 24.23
N ASN A 394 -37.42 -14.18 25.43
CA ASN A 394 -38.78 -13.70 25.69
C ASN A 394 -39.88 -14.40 24.86
N GLY A 395 -39.70 -15.71 24.59
CA GLY A 395 -40.64 -16.48 23.80
C GLY A 395 -40.46 -16.38 22.27
N VAL A 396 -39.59 -15.50 21.79
CA VAL A 396 -39.35 -15.29 20.36
C VAL A 396 -37.98 -15.85 19.95
N ARG A 397 -37.90 -16.50 18.81
CA ARG A 397 -36.66 -16.95 18.16
C ARG A 397 -36.37 -16.04 16.96
N CYS A 398 -35.13 -15.65 16.79
CA CYS A 398 -34.68 -14.89 15.63
C CYS A 398 -33.35 -15.43 15.10
N PHE A 399 -33.17 -15.43 13.80
CA PHE A 399 -31.87 -15.70 13.19
C PHE A 399 -30.96 -14.48 13.26
N SER A 400 -29.71 -14.70 13.57
CA SER A 400 -28.66 -13.68 13.40
C SER A 400 -28.33 -13.49 11.91
N PRO A 401 -27.71 -12.35 11.51
CA PRO A 401 -27.33 -12.11 10.11
C PRO A 401 -26.46 -13.22 9.50
N ILE A 402 -25.53 -13.79 10.27
CA ILE A 402 -24.68 -14.88 9.79
C ILE A 402 -25.46 -16.20 9.62
N GLN A 403 -26.49 -16.42 10.43
CA GLN A 403 -27.38 -17.57 10.30
C GLN A 403 -28.31 -17.41 9.08
N MET A 404 -28.80 -16.21 8.83
CA MET A 404 -29.54 -15.88 7.60
C MET A 404 -28.69 -16.11 6.34
N ALA A 405 -27.42 -15.68 6.36
CA ALA A 405 -26.50 -15.95 5.26
C ALA A 405 -26.25 -17.45 5.06
N ARG A 406 -26.19 -18.27 6.14
CA ARG A 406 -26.13 -19.73 6.03
C ARG A 406 -27.38 -20.34 5.40
N LEU A 407 -28.58 -19.91 5.82
CA LEU A 407 -29.84 -20.36 5.22
C LEU A 407 -29.87 -20.08 3.71
N GLN A 408 -29.44 -18.89 3.31
CA GLN A 408 -29.34 -18.52 1.88
C GLN A 408 -28.38 -19.45 1.11
N ARG A 409 -27.20 -19.75 1.68
CA ARG A 409 -26.25 -20.71 1.07
C ARG A 409 -26.84 -22.12 0.94
N LEU A 410 -27.69 -22.51 1.87
CA LEU A 410 -28.40 -23.80 1.81
C LEU A 410 -29.62 -23.76 0.88
N GLY A 411 -29.93 -22.63 0.26
CA GLY A 411 -31.13 -22.47 -0.59
C GLY A 411 -32.45 -22.39 0.19
N ILE A 412 -32.38 -22.12 1.48
CA ILE A 412 -33.56 -22.03 2.37
C ILE A 412 -33.99 -20.56 2.44
N ASN A 413 -35.10 -20.22 1.78
CA ASN A 413 -35.66 -18.87 1.70
C ASN A 413 -36.72 -18.62 2.81
N LYS A 414 -36.35 -18.84 4.06
CA LYS A 414 -37.23 -18.65 5.23
C LYS A 414 -36.55 -17.72 6.23
N SER A 415 -37.32 -16.80 6.81
CA SER A 415 -36.83 -15.82 7.78
C SER A 415 -37.32 -16.09 9.21
N ASP A 416 -38.46 -16.81 9.38
CA ASP A 416 -38.96 -17.19 10.68
C ASP A 416 -38.35 -18.55 11.09
N PRO A 417 -37.69 -18.62 12.25
CA PRO A 417 -37.16 -19.89 12.79
C PRO A 417 -38.20 -20.98 13.01
N SER A 418 -39.47 -20.62 13.16
CA SER A 418 -40.57 -21.58 13.38
C SER A 418 -41.04 -22.29 12.13
N ASP A 419 -40.69 -21.78 10.95
CA ASP A 419 -41.15 -22.28 9.64
C ASP A 419 -40.24 -23.37 9.06
N LEU A 420 -39.07 -23.66 9.68
CA LEU A 420 -38.16 -24.66 9.14
C LEU A 420 -38.69 -26.10 9.34
N THR A 421 -38.58 -26.90 8.27
CA THR A 421 -38.86 -28.35 8.37
C THR A 421 -37.76 -29.08 9.12
N PRO A 422 -38.01 -30.32 9.60
CA PRO A 422 -36.98 -31.11 10.26
C PRO A 422 -35.73 -31.32 9.39
N GLU A 423 -35.89 -31.49 8.07
CA GLU A 423 -34.80 -31.65 7.10
C GLU A 423 -33.98 -30.36 6.96
N GLU A 424 -34.68 -29.22 6.89
CA GLU A 424 -34.04 -27.88 6.83
C GLU A 424 -33.29 -27.56 8.15
N ILE A 425 -33.89 -27.93 9.31
CA ILE A 425 -33.23 -27.83 10.62
C ILE A 425 -31.95 -28.66 10.61
N ARG A 426 -32.02 -29.92 10.17
CA ARG A 426 -30.85 -30.78 10.09
C ARG A 426 -29.75 -30.18 9.19
N ALA A 427 -30.09 -29.70 7.99
CA ALA A 427 -29.16 -29.08 7.07
C ALA A 427 -28.53 -27.80 7.68
N PHE A 428 -29.32 -27.02 8.44
CA PHE A 428 -28.86 -25.78 9.08
C PHE A 428 -27.92 -26.05 10.26
N VAL A 429 -28.27 -27.03 11.14
CA VAL A 429 -27.53 -27.26 12.39
C VAL A 429 -26.29 -28.13 12.22
N ARG A 430 -26.20 -28.93 11.15
CA ARG A 430 -25.05 -29.80 10.91
C ARG A 430 -24.18 -29.29 9.78
N LEU A 431 -22.88 -29.26 10.03
CA LEU A 431 -21.85 -29.06 9.03
C LEU A 431 -21.38 -30.41 8.46
N ASP A 432 -21.58 -31.48 9.21
CA ASP A 432 -21.10 -32.82 8.91
C ASP A 432 -19.60 -32.85 8.53
N LEU A 433 -18.80 -32.02 9.24
CA LEU A 433 -17.37 -31.92 9.01
C LEU A 433 -16.69 -33.26 9.24
N ASP A 434 -15.94 -33.72 8.24
CA ASP A 434 -15.18 -34.97 8.32
C ASP A 434 -13.89 -34.73 9.13
N PRO A 435 -13.73 -35.35 10.31
CA PRO A 435 -12.55 -35.16 11.15
C PRO A 435 -11.21 -35.49 10.44
N GLU A 436 -11.21 -36.45 9.50
CA GLU A 436 -10.01 -36.84 8.76
C GLU A 436 -9.66 -35.85 7.63
N LYS A 437 -10.60 -34.97 7.26
CA LYS A 437 -10.45 -33.98 6.19
C LYS A 437 -10.32 -32.53 6.68
N VAL A 438 -10.05 -32.35 7.99
CA VAL A 438 -9.71 -31.05 8.55
C VAL A 438 -8.34 -30.62 8.02
N THR A 439 -8.27 -29.43 7.41
CA THR A 439 -7.03 -28.88 6.84
C THR A 439 -6.44 -27.78 7.72
N TRP A 440 -7.17 -27.30 8.72
CA TRP A 440 -6.79 -26.21 9.60
C TRP A 440 -5.73 -26.66 10.63
N GLN A 441 -4.81 -25.72 10.97
CA GLN A 441 -3.81 -25.96 12.01
C GLN A 441 -3.89 -24.87 13.08
N ARG A 442 -3.52 -25.18 14.32
CA ARG A 442 -3.24 -24.21 15.36
C ARG A 442 -1.93 -23.51 15.09
N VAL A 443 -1.72 -22.34 15.68
CA VAL A 443 -0.45 -21.62 15.55
C VAL A 443 0.09 -21.14 16.89
N VAL A 444 1.43 -21.10 16.97
CA VAL A 444 2.18 -20.46 18.05
C VAL A 444 3.33 -19.65 17.45
N ASP A 445 3.76 -18.59 18.12
CA ASP A 445 4.87 -17.76 17.61
C ASP A 445 6.21 -18.14 18.26
N THR A 446 6.48 -19.44 18.36
CA THR A 446 7.74 -19.98 18.85
C THR A 446 8.21 -21.15 17.98
N ASN A 447 9.54 -21.33 17.87
CA ASN A 447 10.11 -22.46 17.15
C ASN A 447 10.14 -23.71 18.03
N ASP A 448 9.12 -24.56 17.93
CA ASP A 448 9.04 -25.83 18.65
C ASP A 448 8.79 -27.01 17.71
N ARG A 449 9.87 -27.73 17.37
CA ARG A 449 9.79 -28.89 16.46
C ARG A 449 8.95 -30.04 16.98
N PHE A 450 8.75 -30.13 18.29
CA PHE A 450 7.94 -31.22 18.87
C PHE A 450 6.46 -30.98 18.66
N LEU A 451 5.99 -29.74 18.65
CA LEU A 451 4.60 -29.39 18.41
C LEU A 451 4.09 -29.83 17.03
N ARG A 452 4.98 -30.01 16.04
CA ARG A 452 4.61 -30.52 14.71
C ARG A 452 3.87 -31.89 14.77
N LYS A 453 4.15 -32.68 15.79
CA LYS A 453 3.62 -34.07 15.97
C LYS A 453 2.53 -34.14 17.02
N ILE A 454 2.23 -33.05 17.68
CA ILE A 454 1.18 -32.98 18.69
C ILE A 454 -0.14 -32.64 17.99
N THR A 455 -1.12 -33.50 18.13
CA THR A 455 -2.49 -33.26 17.68
C THR A 455 -3.36 -32.94 18.89
N VAL A 456 -4.06 -31.80 18.80
CA VAL A 456 -5.05 -31.35 19.77
C VAL A 456 -6.40 -31.27 19.06
N GLY A 457 -7.36 -32.06 19.49
CA GLY A 457 -8.59 -32.26 18.73
C GLY A 457 -8.27 -32.85 17.35
N GLN A 458 -8.57 -32.10 16.28
CA GLN A 458 -8.30 -32.50 14.90
C GLN A 458 -7.14 -31.72 14.25
N THR A 459 -6.43 -30.86 15.00
CA THR A 459 -5.45 -29.95 14.46
C THR A 459 -4.06 -30.13 15.08
N GLN A 460 -3.02 -29.94 14.29
CA GLN A 460 -1.63 -29.86 14.72
C GLN A 460 -1.20 -28.38 14.86
N PHE A 461 0.12 -28.13 14.94
CA PHE A 461 0.65 -26.79 15.15
C PHE A 461 1.59 -26.35 14.03
N ASP A 462 1.39 -25.10 13.58
CA ASP A 462 2.29 -24.34 12.71
C ASP A 462 2.79 -23.09 13.43
N ILE A 463 3.79 -22.39 12.86
CA ILE A 463 4.21 -21.11 13.37
C ILE A 463 3.19 -20.02 12.98
N ALA A 464 2.99 -19.00 13.83
CA ALA A 464 1.95 -17.96 13.64
C ALA A 464 1.99 -17.29 12.26
N VAL A 465 3.18 -17.01 11.72
CA VAL A 465 3.36 -16.39 10.40
C VAL A 465 3.06 -17.32 9.21
N ALA A 466 2.81 -18.62 9.49
CA ALA A 466 2.35 -19.58 8.50
C ALA A 466 0.81 -19.60 8.37
N SER A 467 0.09 -18.93 9.25
CA SER A 467 -1.37 -18.86 9.23
C SER A 467 -1.90 -18.27 7.92
N GLU A 468 -3.01 -18.80 7.40
CA GLU A 468 -3.74 -18.19 6.29
C GLU A 468 -4.22 -16.77 6.64
N ILE A 469 -4.55 -16.50 7.91
CA ILE A 469 -4.95 -15.15 8.38
C ILE A 469 -3.81 -14.14 8.20
N MET A 470 -2.56 -14.55 8.39
CA MET A 470 -1.40 -13.69 8.08
C MET A 470 -1.32 -13.37 6.58
N ALA A 471 -1.57 -14.35 5.72
CA ALA A 471 -1.60 -14.12 4.26
C ALA A 471 -2.76 -13.21 3.84
N ILE A 472 -3.94 -13.38 4.46
CA ILE A 472 -5.09 -12.50 4.26
C ILE A 472 -4.75 -11.06 4.67
N LEU A 473 -4.17 -10.86 5.86
CA LEU A 473 -3.74 -9.54 6.33
C LEU A 473 -2.81 -8.85 5.32
N ALA A 474 -1.90 -9.60 4.71
CA ALA A 474 -0.96 -9.06 3.74
C ALA A 474 -1.58 -8.75 2.37
N LEU A 475 -2.66 -9.44 1.98
CA LEU A 475 -3.27 -9.31 0.65
C LEU A 475 -4.58 -8.52 0.62
N THR A 476 -5.14 -8.19 1.77
CA THR A 476 -6.41 -7.45 1.85
C THR A 476 -6.28 -6.00 1.40
N ASP A 477 -7.37 -5.47 0.85
CA ASP A 477 -7.48 -4.10 0.36
C ASP A 477 -8.30 -3.18 1.29
N GLY A 478 -8.78 -3.70 2.40
CA GLY A 478 -9.55 -2.96 3.39
C GLY A 478 -10.31 -3.88 4.34
N LEU A 479 -10.99 -3.28 5.33
CA LEU A 479 -11.69 -4.03 6.37
C LEU A 479 -12.81 -4.93 5.81
N GLY A 480 -13.55 -4.44 4.81
CA GLY A 480 -14.62 -5.20 4.15
C GLY A 480 -14.06 -6.41 3.38
N ASP A 481 -12.98 -6.21 2.61
CA ASP A 481 -12.30 -7.28 1.88
C ASP A 481 -11.67 -8.29 2.85
N MET A 482 -11.03 -7.83 3.94
CA MET A 482 -10.49 -8.72 4.99
C MET A 482 -11.60 -9.61 5.57
N ARG A 483 -12.74 -9.04 5.95
CA ARG A 483 -13.87 -9.80 6.48
C ARG A 483 -14.39 -10.82 5.47
N ALA A 484 -14.52 -10.44 4.20
CA ALA A 484 -14.96 -11.35 3.14
C ALA A 484 -13.96 -12.50 2.92
N ARG A 485 -12.66 -12.21 2.94
CA ARG A 485 -11.59 -13.21 2.83
C ARG A 485 -11.58 -14.18 4.03
N LEU A 486 -11.69 -13.65 5.26
CA LEU A 486 -11.79 -14.45 6.47
C LEU A 486 -12.98 -15.44 6.41
N GLY A 487 -14.14 -14.97 5.91
CA GLY A 487 -15.32 -15.82 5.75
C GLY A 487 -15.13 -16.98 4.77
N ARG A 488 -14.35 -16.76 3.70
CA ARG A 488 -14.10 -17.77 2.66
C ARG A 488 -13.00 -18.79 3.01
N MET A 489 -12.26 -18.62 4.11
CA MET A 489 -11.26 -19.62 4.54
C MET A 489 -11.90 -21.01 4.63
N VAL A 490 -11.33 -21.99 3.96
CA VAL A 490 -11.77 -23.38 3.99
C VAL A 490 -11.03 -24.12 5.10
N VAL A 491 -11.76 -24.64 6.08
CA VAL A 491 -11.20 -25.29 7.27
C VAL A 491 -11.14 -26.82 7.16
N GLY A 492 -11.85 -27.37 6.19
CA GLY A 492 -11.92 -28.80 5.90
C GLY A 492 -13.08 -29.08 4.94
N SER A 493 -13.43 -30.35 4.81
CA SER A 493 -14.54 -30.82 3.98
C SER A 493 -15.59 -31.56 4.78
N SER A 494 -16.85 -31.45 4.37
CA SER A 494 -17.89 -32.33 4.90
C SER A 494 -17.68 -33.80 4.46
N ARG A 495 -18.38 -34.72 5.08
CA ARG A 495 -18.38 -36.14 4.67
C ARG A 495 -18.79 -36.36 3.22
N ASN A 496 -19.59 -35.43 2.67
CA ASN A 496 -20.01 -35.42 1.26
C ASN A 496 -19.02 -34.71 0.32
N GLY A 497 -17.84 -34.31 0.82
CA GLY A 497 -16.78 -33.67 0.02
C GLY A 497 -16.98 -32.20 -0.25
N GLN A 498 -17.98 -31.52 0.35
CA GLN A 498 -18.18 -30.08 0.19
C GLN A 498 -17.23 -29.30 1.12
N PRO A 499 -16.63 -28.17 0.66
CA PRO A 499 -15.77 -27.35 1.50
C PRO A 499 -16.60 -26.70 2.63
N ILE A 500 -16.06 -26.71 3.84
CA ILE A 500 -16.61 -26.03 5.00
C ILE A 500 -15.78 -24.78 5.27
N THR A 501 -16.44 -23.64 5.35
CA THR A 501 -15.80 -22.34 5.51
C THR A 501 -15.89 -21.80 6.94
N ALA A 502 -15.12 -20.73 7.22
CA ALA A 502 -15.22 -19.98 8.47
C ALA A 502 -16.62 -19.32 8.64
N ASP A 503 -17.26 -18.93 7.53
CA ASP A 503 -18.65 -18.45 7.55
C ASP A 503 -19.63 -19.57 7.98
N ASP A 504 -19.38 -20.82 7.59
CA ASP A 504 -20.20 -21.94 8.01
C ASP A 504 -20.04 -22.26 9.49
N LEU A 505 -18.83 -22.11 10.02
CA LEU A 505 -18.57 -22.20 11.47
C LEU A 505 -19.23 -21.03 12.25
N GLY A 506 -19.51 -19.92 11.60
CA GLY A 506 -20.12 -18.75 12.23
C GLY A 506 -19.11 -17.83 12.97
N VAL A 507 -17.80 -17.96 12.71
CA VAL A 507 -16.75 -17.25 13.46
C VAL A 507 -16.29 -15.95 12.79
N THR A 508 -16.63 -15.69 11.55
CA THR A 508 -16.08 -14.59 10.73
C THR A 508 -16.19 -13.22 11.40
N GLY A 509 -17.31 -12.92 12.05
CA GLY A 509 -17.48 -11.66 12.77
C GLY A 509 -16.48 -11.49 13.90
N ALA A 510 -16.29 -12.55 14.72
CA ALA A 510 -15.31 -12.55 15.81
C ALA A 510 -13.87 -12.42 15.27
N LEU A 511 -13.53 -13.10 14.17
CA LEU A 511 -12.23 -12.95 13.51
C LEU A 511 -11.99 -11.53 13.06
N ALA A 512 -12.97 -10.88 12.42
CA ALA A 512 -12.87 -9.49 11.97
C ALA A 512 -12.67 -8.52 13.15
N VAL A 513 -13.31 -8.76 14.29
CA VAL A 513 -13.13 -7.97 15.53
C VAL A 513 -11.72 -8.13 16.06
N LEU A 514 -11.19 -9.36 16.15
CA LEU A 514 -9.82 -9.61 16.61
C LEU A 514 -8.78 -8.96 15.70
N MET A 515 -9.04 -8.90 14.38
CA MET A 515 -8.13 -8.35 13.38
C MET A 515 -8.32 -6.85 13.11
N LYS A 516 -9.28 -6.19 13.77
CA LYS A 516 -9.67 -4.80 13.51
C LYS A 516 -8.53 -3.80 13.58
N ASP A 517 -7.64 -3.95 14.55
CA ASP A 517 -6.51 -3.05 14.73
C ASP A 517 -5.25 -3.55 14.00
N ALA A 518 -5.11 -4.86 13.83
CA ALA A 518 -4.01 -5.45 13.08
C ALA A 518 -4.02 -5.07 11.58
N ILE A 519 -5.16 -4.69 11.01
CA ILE A 519 -5.24 -4.28 9.59
C ILE A 519 -4.54 -2.94 9.31
N LYS A 520 -4.34 -2.11 10.32
CA LYS A 520 -3.65 -0.82 10.19
C LYS A 520 -2.13 -1.03 10.14
N PRO A 521 -1.39 -0.49 9.16
CA PRO A 521 0.07 -0.54 9.16
C PRO A 521 0.68 0.24 10.33
N THR A 522 1.79 -0.26 10.83
CA THR A 522 2.57 0.42 11.88
C THR A 522 3.62 1.32 11.26
N LEU A 523 3.56 2.61 11.59
CA LEU A 523 4.55 3.61 11.22
C LEU A 523 5.73 3.60 12.20
N MET A 524 6.94 3.54 11.67
CA MET A 524 8.23 3.70 12.36
C MET A 524 9.17 4.57 11.53
N GLN A 525 10.44 4.63 11.90
CA GLN A 525 11.47 5.40 11.21
C GLN A 525 12.81 4.68 11.15
N THR A 526 13.65 5.07 10.19
CA THR A 526 15.05 4.63 10.11
C THR A 526 15.97 5.49 10.98
N LEU A 527 17.24 5.07 11.11
CA LEU A 527 18.29 5.86 11.78
C LEU A 527 18.43 7.30 11.24
N GLU A 528 18.12 7.55 9.98
CA GLU A 528 18.15 8.90 9.39
C GLU A 528 16.76 9.56 9.34
N GLY A 529 15.77 9.00 10.07
CA GLY A 529 14.43 9.58 10.20
C GLY A 529 13.55 9.43 8.97
N THR A 530 13.85 8.51 8.06
CA THR A 530 12.99 8.17 6.92
C THR A 530 11.82 7.30 7.40
N PRO A 531 10.57 7.56 6.97
CA PRO A 531 9.41 6.79 7.42
C PRO A 531 9.42 5.36 6.90
N VAL A 532 8.89 4.44 7.71
CA VAL A 532 8.78 3.01 7.42
C VAL A 532 7.41 2.52 7.85
N PHE A 533 6.72 1.77 6.98
CA PHE A 533 5.62 0.92 7.40
C PHE A 533 6.10 -0.49 7.67
N VAL A 534 5.75 -1.00 8.85
CA VAL A 534 5.94 -2.41 9.22
C VAL A 534 4.56 -3.04 9.31
N HIS A 535 4.27 -3.97 8.42
CA HIS A 535 2.94 -4.57 8.38
C HIS A 535 2.91 -5.93 7.72
N ALA A 536 2.25 -6.89 8.39
CA ALA A 536 2.17 -8.29 8.05
C ALA A 536 3.56 -8.94 7.90
N GLY A 537 3.63 -10.25 7.98
CA GLY A 537 4.89 -10.98 7.92
C GLY A 537 4.76 -12.41 7.38
N PRO A 538 4.02 -12.63 6.27
CA PRO A 538 3.82 -13.98 5.76
C PRO A 538 5.16 -14.60 5.33
N PHE A 539 5.33 -15.90 5.59
CA PHE A 539 6.51 -16.64 5.14
C PHE A 539 6.53 -16.78 3.63
N ALA A 540 7.68 -16.52 3.01
CA ALA A 540 7.87 -16.67 1.57
C ALA A 540 7.92 -18.14 1.09
N ASN A 541 8.00 -19.11 2.00
CA ASN A 541 7.97 -20.55 1.65
C ASN A 541 6.57 -21.01 1.28
N ILE A 542 5.57 -20.61 2.06
CA ILE A 542 4.18 -21.11 1.99
C ILE A 542 3.15 -20.02 1.74
N ALA A 543 3.58 -18.77 1.66
CA ALA A 543 2.79 -17.61 1.28
C ALA A 543 3.62 -16.71 0.36
N HIS A 544 3.12 -15.53 0.03
CA HIS A 544 3.80 -14.65 -0.93
C HIS A 544 5.05 -13.94 -0.38
N GLY A 545 5.24 -13.87 0.95
CA GLY A 545 6.50 -13.45 1.56
C GLY A 545 6.85 -11.97 1.40
N ASN A 546 5.84 -11.09 1.37
CA ASN A 546 6.01 -9.66 1.19
C ASN A 546 5.22 -8.87 2.24
N SER A 547 5.52 -7.59 2.41
CA SER A 547 4.72 -6.63 3.16
C SER A 547 3.30 -6.52 2.60
N SER A 548 2.38 -5.90 3.32
CA SER A 548 0.97 -5.83 2.95
C SER A 548 0.70 -4.93 1.74
N VAL A 549 -0.39 -5.22 1.04
CA VAL A 549 -0.94 -4.37 -0.02
C VAL A 549 -1.33 -2.99 0.53
N LEU A 550 -1.92 -2.95 1.74
CA LEU A 550 -2.35 -1.71 2.37
C LEU A 550 -1.18 -0.79 2.70
N ALA A 551 -0.08 -1.33 3.25
CA ALA A 551 1.11 -0.53 3.53
C ALA A 551 1.67 0.11 2.25
N ASP A 552 1.75 -0.66 1.16
CA ASP A 552 2.26 -0.16 -0.11
C ASP A 552 1.33 0.92 -0.71
N LYS A 553 0.01 0.69 -0.70
CA LYS A 553 -0.96 1.67 -1.21
C LYS A 553 -0.93 2.99 -0.45
N LEU A 554 -0.88 2.92 0.88
CA LEU A 554 -0.77 4.11 1.74
C LEU A 554 0.54 4.86 1.48
N ALA A 555 1.66 4.16 1.43
CA ALA A 555 2.97 4.75 1.18
C ALA A 555 3.05 5.39 -0.21
N LEU A 556 2.56 4.71 -1.27
CA LEU A 556 2.56 5.22 -2.65
C LEU A 556 1.76 6.51 -2.79
N LYS A 557 0.67 6.65 -2.04
CA LYS A 557 -0.13 7.88 -2.00
C LYS A 557 0.57 9.00 -1.23
N LEU A 558 1.21 8.66 -0.10
CA LEU A 558 1.90 9.63 0.75
C LEU A 558 3.13 10.25 0.09
N VAL A 559 3.94 9.47 -0.61
CA VAL A 559 5.17 10.00 -1.23
C VAL A 559 4.90 10.94 -2.40
N GLY A 560 3.73 10.82 -3.07
CA GLY A 560 3.37 11.60 -4.26
C GLY A 560 4.12 11.14 -5.52
N GLU A 561 3.80 11.74 -6.67
CA GLU A 561 4.23 11.30 -8.01
C GLU A 561 5.75 11.18 -8.17
N GLU A 562 6.51 12.10 -7.59
CA GLU A 562 7.97 12.15 -7.66
C GLU A 562 8.66 11.34 -6.55
N GLY A 563 7.89 10.75 -5.64
CA GLY A 563 8.42 10.00 -4.51
C GLY A 563 8.60 8.52 -4.80
N TYR A 564 9.23 7.81 -3.85
CA TYR A 564 9.61 6.41 -4.01
C TYR A 564 9.12 5.56 -2.84
N VAL A 565 8.53 4.43 -3.14
CA VAL A 565 8.22 3.39 -2.15
C VAL A 565 9.07 2.18 -2.44
N VAL A 566 9.82 1.73 -1.44
CA VAL A 566 10.70 0.58 -1.55
C VAL A 566 10.17 -0.54 -0.67
N THR A 567 9.87 -1.66 -1.26
CA THR A 567 9.42 -2.88 -0.56
C THR A 567 10.35 -4.04 -0.86
N GLU A 568 10.33 -5.07 -0.01
CA GLU A 568 11.19 -6.23 -0.19
C GLU A 568 10.42 -7.51 -0.49
N ALA A 569 11.04 -8.43 -1.21
CA ALA A 569 10.55 -9.79 -1.40
C ALA A 569 11.41 -10.78 -0.60
N GLY A 570 10.76 -11.75 0.05
CA GLY A 570 11.45 -12.79 0.82
C GLY A 570 12.29 -13.72 -0.05
N PHE A 571 13.44 -14.15 0.44
CA PHE A 571 14.37 -15.05 -0.25
C PHE A 571 14.88 -14.53 -1.60
N GLY A 572 15.01 -15.39 -2.60
CA GLY A 572 15.48 -15.05 -3.93
C GLY A 572 14.37 -14.56 -4.86
N ALA A 573 14.80 -14.04 -6.02
CA ALA A 573 13.86 -13.59 -7.05
C ALA A 573 13.02 -14.75 -7.60
N ASP A 574 13.55 -15.96 -7.58
CA ASP A 574 12.85 -17.20 -7.94
C ASP A 574 11.70 -17.58 -6.98
N ILE A 575 11.67 -17.04 -5.77
CA ILE A 575 10.64 -17.34 -4.76
C ILE A 575 9.82 -16.11 -4.41
N GLY A 576 10.39 -15.15 -3.69
CA GLY A 576 9.61 -14.03 -3.17
C GLY A 576 9.20 -13.03 -4.24
N MET A 577 10.06 -12.73 -5.22
CA MET A 577 9.74 -11.85 -6.33
C MET A 577 8.72 -12.50 -7.28
N GLU A 578 8.88 -13.77 -7.59
CA GLU A 578 7.91 -14.51 -8.42
C GLU A 578 6.50 -14.41 -7.82
N LYS A 579 6.37 -14.66 -6.50
CA LYS A 579 5.10 -14.57 -5.78
C LYS A 579 4.60 -13.14 -5.65
N PHE A 580 5.49 -12.18 -5.51
CA PHE A 580 5.14 -10.76 -5.53
C PHE A 580 4.42 -10.41 -6.83
N PHE A 581 4.95 -10.81 -7.96
CA PHE A 581 4.33 -10.55 -9.25
C PHE A 581 3.04 -11.36 -9.47
N ASN A 582 3.12 -12.68 -9.31
CA ASN A 582 1.99 -13.54 -9.65
C ASN A 582 0.84 -13.55 -8.63
N ILE A 583 1.07 -13.12 -7.39
CA ILE A 583 0.05 -13.08 -6.33
C ILE A 583 -0.25 -11.64 -5.92
N LYS A 584 0.74 -10.92 -5.38
CA LYS A 584 0.51 -9.60 -4.79
C LYS A 584 0.14 -8.54 -5.83
N CYS A 585 0.84 -8.48 -6.97
CA CYS A 585 0.51 -7.55 -8.05
C CYS A 585 -0.88 -7.83 -8.66
N ARG A 586 -1.26 -9.11 -8.80
CA ARG A 586 -2.60 -9.47 -9.26
C ARG A 586 -3.70 -8.98 -8.31
N THR A 587 -3.46 -9.13 -7.01
CA THR A 587 -4.43 -8.73 -5.97
C THR A 587 -4.52 -7.22 -5.81
N SER A 588 -3.38 -6.53 -5.84
CA SER A 588 -3.30 -5.09 -5.55
C SER A 588 -3.54 -4.20 -6.76
N GLY A 589 -3.32 -4.72 -7.98
CA GLY A 589 -3.26 -3.92 -9.22
C GLY A 589 -2.01 -3.03 -9.32
N LEU A 590 -1.06 -3.13 -8.37
CA LEU A 590 0.19 -2.38 -8.36
C LEU A 590 1.29 -3.16 -9.09
N THR A 591 2.11 -2.46 -9.85
CA THR A 591 3.28 -3.04 -10.54
C THR A 591 4.52 -2.22 -10.26
N PRO A 592 5.67 -2.85 -9.96
CA PRO A 592 6.91 -2.10 -9.71
C PRO A 592 7.46 -1.44 -10.98
N ASP A 593 8.09 -0.29 -10.80
CA ASP A 593 8.81 0.43 -11.86
C ASP A 593 10.21 -0.18 -12.09
N VAL A 594 10.84 -0.73 -11.04
CA VAL A 594 12.18 -1.30 -11.08
C VAL A 594 12.37 -2.38 -10.01
N VAL A 595 13.18 -3.37 -10.30
CA VAL A 595 13.67 -4.38 -9.34
C VAL A 595 15.12 -4.08 -8.98
N VAL A 596 15.43 -4.08 -7.69
CA VAL A 596 16.79 -4.06 -7.15
C VAL A 596 17.14 -5.48 -6.72
N LEU A 597 18.05 -6.11 -7.42
CA LEU A 597 18.49 -7.48 -7.16
C LEU A 597 19.76 -7.48 -6.32
N VAL A 598 19.66 -7.93 -5.08
CA VAL A 598 20.76 -7.94 -4.12
C VAL A 598 21.64 -9.18 -4.30
N ALA A 599 22.94 -8.97 -4.36
CA ALA A 599 23.96 -10.00 -4.40
C ALA A 599 25.09 -9.71 -3.41
N THR A 600 25.84 -10.73 -3.03
CA THR A 600 27.10 -10.63 -2.27
C THR A 600 28.17 -11.51 -2.88
N VAL A 601 29.42 -11.09 -2.83
CA VAL A 601 30.56 -11.91 -3.30
C VAL A 601 30.58 -13.26 -2.60
N ARG A 602 30.28 -13.29 -1.29
CA ARG A 602 30.24 -14.54 -0.52
C ARG A 602 29.17 -15.50 -1.02
N ALA A 603 27.97 -15.02 -1.30
CA ALA A 603 26.91 -15.86 -1.86
C ALA A 603 27.28 -16.40 -3.24
N LEU A 604 27.88 -15.58 -4.09
CA LEU A 604 28.36 -16.01 -5.40
C LEU A 604 29.46 -17.08 -5.29
N LYS A 605 30.44 -16.92 -4.40
CA LYS A 605 31.45 -17.97 -4.14
C LYS A 605 30.80 -19.30 -3.73
N MET A 606 29.75 -19.24 -2.90
CA MET A 606 29.01 -20.45 -2.49
C MET A 606 28.30 -21.10 -3.69
N HIS A 607 27.66 -20.31 -4.53
CA HIS A 607 27.01 -20.80 -5.75
C HIS A 607 28.00 -21.31 -6.79
N GLY A 608 29.26 -20.84 -6.76
CA GLY A 608 30.35 -21.29 -7.60
C GLY A 608 31.03 -22.58 -7.13
N GLY A 609 30.54 -23.21 -6.05
CA GLY A 609 31.07 -24.44 -5.50
C GLY A 609 31.94 -24.30 -4.25
N GLY A 610 31.95 -23.13 -3.62
CA GLY A 610 32.61 -22.92 -2.33
C GLY A 610 32.02 -23.80 -1.21
N PRO A 611 32.82 -24.08 -0.14
CA PRO A 611 32.42 -24.98 0.93
C PRO A 611 31.17 -24.48 1.66
N ASN A 612 30.41 -25.39 2.28
CA ASN A 612 29.23 -25.04 3.05
C ASN A 612 29.58 -24.16 4.25
N VAL A 613 28.75 -23.16 4.50
CA VAL A 613 28.89 -22.24 5.63
C VAL A 613 27.74 -22.43 6.63
N THR A 614 28.03 -22.14 7.90
CA THR A 614 27.07 -22.18 8.98
C THR A 614 27.12 -20.83 9.69
N ALA A 615 25.96 -20.24 9.98
CA ALA A 615 25.89 -18.99 10.75
C ALA A 615 26.52 -19.16 12.14
N GLY A 616 27.29 -18.19 12.59
CA GLY A 616 28.02 -18.22 13.85
C GLY A 616 29.32 -19.00 13.86
N VAL A 617 29.72 -19.57 12.72
CA VAL A 617 31.01 -20.28 12.57
C VAL A 617 31.96 -19.42 11.70
N PRO A 618 33.29 -19.37 12.02
CA PRO A 618 34.24 -18.64 11.19
C PRO A 618 34.20 -19.08 9.74
N LEU A 619 34.33 -18.11 8.81
CA LEU A 619 34.29 -18.38 7.39
C LEU A 619 35.52 -19.16 6.92
N PRO A 620 35.37 -20.16 6.04
CA PRO A 620 36.46 -20.82 5.31
C PRO A 620 37.29 -19.80 4.51
N LYS A 621 38.57 -20.14 4.25
CA LYS A 621 39.52 -19.26 3.54
C LYS A 621 39.06 -18.87 2.14
N GLU A 622 38.31 -19.70 1.48
CA GLU A 622 37.75 -19.50 0.13
C GLU A 622 36.84 -18.27 0.09
N TYR A 623 36.21 -17.92 1.20
CA TYR A 623 35.33 -16.73 1.32
C TYR A 623 36.09 -15.48 1.73
N ILE A 624 37.22 -15.61 2.37
CA ILE A 624 38.03 -14.49 2.89
C ILE A 624 39.02 -14.02 1.85
N ASN A 625 39.67 -14.98 1.13
CA ASN A 625 40.66 -14.70 0.12
C ASN A 625 40.05 -14.48 -1.27
N GLU A 626 40.70 -13.70 -2.12
CA GLU A 626 40.29 -13.52 -3.51
C GLU A 626 40.18 -14.86 -4.24
N ASN A 627 39.07 -15.08 -4.92
CA ASN A 627 38.85 -16.23 -5.77
C ASN A 627 37.93 -15.89 -6.95
N LEU A 628 38.55 -15.36 -8.01
CA LEU A 628 37.81 -14.91 -9.20
C LEU A 628 37.11 -16.07 -9.92
N GLN A 629 37.63 -17.29 -9.86
CA GLN A 629 37.00 -18.44 -10.50
C GLN A 629 35.70 -18.83 -9.81
N LEU A 630 35.70 -18.94 -8.48
CA LEU A 630 34.47 -19.21 -7.72
C LEU A 630 33.40 -18.12 -7.92
N VAL A 631 33.82 -16.86 -8.01
CA VAL A 631 32.90 -15.74 -8.28
C VAL A 631 32.32 -15.85 -9.69
N ALA A 632 33.15 -16.11 -10.69
CA ALA A 632 32.71 -16.26 -12.08
C ALA A 632 31.71 -17.41 -12.25
N ASP A 633 32.00 -18.58 -11.66
CA ASP A 633 31.14 -19.76 -11.70
C ASP A 633 29.81 -19.48 -10.98
N GLY A 634 29.85 -18.81 -9.82
CA GLY A 634 28.69 -18.44 -9.05
C GLY A 634 27.80 -17.35 -9.67
N CYS A 635 28.38 -16.53 -10.54
CA CYS A 635 27.61 -15.56 -11.33
C CYS A 635 26.60 -16.22 -12.28
N SER A 636 26.67 -17.54 -12.50
CA SER A 636 25.63 -18.29 -13.20
C SER A 636 24.27 -18.10 -12.50
N ASN A 637 24.23 -18.15 -11.16
CA ASN A 637 23.02 -17.90 -10.37
C ASN A 637 22.51 -16.45 -10.53
N LEU A 638 23.42 -15.46 -10.45
CA LEU A 638 23.08 -14.06 -10.68
C LEU A 638 22.45 -13.84 -12.06
N LYS A 639 23.07 -14.41 -13.12
CA LYS A 639 22.52 -14.35 -14.49
C LYS A 639 21.10 -14.93 -14.56
N LYS A 640 20.87 -16.08 -13.92
CA LYS A 640 19.54 -16.71 -13.89
C LYS A 640 18.53 -15.83 -13.18
N GLN A 641 18.87 -15.19 -12.05
CA GLN A 641 17.97 -14.32 -11.31
C GLN A 641 17.64 -13.02 -12.10
N ILE A 642 18.60 -12.46 -12.84
CA ILE A 642 18.36 -11.35 -13.78
C ILE A 642 17.37 -11.79 -14.88
N GLN A 643 17.58 -12.99 -15.49
CA GLN A 643 16.68 -13.53 -16.49
C GLN A 643 15.27 -13.73 -15.95
N ILE A 644 15.12 -14.23 -14.71
CA ILE A 644 13.80 -14.38 -14.06
C ILE A 644 13.10 -13.03 -13.95
N THR A 645 13.83 -11.97 -13.61
CA THR A 645 13.24 -10.61 -13.55
C THR A 645 12.75 -10.17 -14.93
N HIS A 646 13.52 -10.42 -15.96
CA HIS A 646 13.14 -10.07 -17.34
C HIS A 646 11.93 -10.84 -17.87
N LEU A 647 11.61 -12.04 -17.34
CA LEU A 647 10.38 -12.75 -17.68
C LEU A 647 9.12 -11.92 -17.37
N PHE A 648 9.19 -11.04 -16.39
CA PHE A 648 8.11 -10.15 -16.00
C PHE A 648 8.17 -8.77 -16.67
N GLY A 649 9.15 -8.48 -17.50
CA GLY A 649 9.28 -7.24 -18.27
C GLY A 649 9.67 -6.00 -17.44
N VAL A 650 10.18 -6.18 -16.23
CA VAL A 650 10.61 -5.09 -15.33
C VAL A 650 12.12 -4.91 -15.43
N PRO A 651 12.64 -3.67 -15.51
CA PRO A 651 14.07 -3.43 -15.50
C PRO A 651 14.71 -3.79 -14.16
N VAL A 652 15.95 -4.26 -14.17
CA VAL A 652 16.67 -4.72 -12.99
C VAL A 652 17.97 -3.96 -12.78
N ILE A 653 18.24 -3.58 -11.53
CA ILE A 653 19.51 -3.03 -11.06
C ILE A 653 20.11 -4.05 -10.09
N VAL A 654 21.37 -4.38 -10.23
CA VAL A 654 22.08 -5.24 -9.27
C VAL A 654 22.70 -4.37 -8.18
N ALA A 655 22.34 -4.64 -6.93
CA ALA A 655 22.93 -4.03 -5.74
C ALA A 655 23.91 -5.04 -5.10
N LEU A 656 25.22 -4.78 -5.23
CA LEU A 656 26.26 -5.62 -4.65
C LEU A 656 26.60 -5.11 -3.24
N ASN A 657 26.20 -5.86 -2.20
CA ASN A 657 26.62 -5.58 -0.84
C ASN A 657 28.08 -5.94 -0.64
N VAL A 658 28.90 -4.93 -0.37
CA VAL A 658 30.35 -5.08 -0.24
C VAL A 658 30.74 -5.31 1.22
N PHE A 659 31.52 -6.36 1.46
CA PHE A 659 32.13 -6.67 2.75
C PHE A 659 33.61 -6.34 2.76
N LYS A 660 34.18 -6.19 3.95
CA LYS A 660 35.59 -5.82 4.14
C LYS A 660 36.58 -6.79 3.48
N THR A 661 36.19 -8.04 3.31
CA THR A 661 37.01 -9.11 2.70
C THR A 661 36.93 -9.16 1.18
N ASP A 662 36.00 -8.46 0.57
CA ASP A 662 35.78 -8.51 -0.88
C ASP A 662 36.85 -7.67 -1.59
N THR A 663 37.49 -8.23 -2.64
CA THR A 663 38.50 -7.50 -3.40
C THR A 663 37.87 -6.71 -4.54
N GLN A 664 38.52 -5.62 -4.95
CA GLN A 664 38.02 -4.80 -6.05
C GLN A 664 37.90 -5.60 -7.36
N ALA A 665 38.81 -6.56 -7.61
CA ALA A 665 38.76 -7.41 -8.80
C ALA A 665 37.50 -8.29 -8.80
N GLU A 666 37.12 -8.87 -7.68
CA GLU A 666 35.86 -9.64 -7.52
C GLU A 666 34.64 -8.77 -7.74
N ILE A 667 34.60 -7.59 -7.13
CA ILE A 667 33.53 -6.62 -7.26
C ILE A 667 33.34 -6.19 -8.73
N ASP A 668 34.41 -5.79 -9.39
CA ASP A 668 34.37 -5.34 -10.78
C ASP A 668 33.96 -6.47 -11.74
N MET A 669 34.34 -7.70 -11.43
CA MET A 669 33.91 -8.88 -12.19
C MET A 669 32.40 -9.07 -12.08
N VAL A 670 31.84 -9.03 -10.87
CA VAL A 670 30.40 -9.19 -10.66
C VAL A 670 29.62 -8.10 -11.38
N CYS A 671 30.05 -6.84 -11.26
CA CYS A 671 29.37 -5.70 -11.91
C CYS A 671 29.37 -5.86 -13.44
N ARG A 672 30.51 -6.19 -14.05
CA ARG A 672 30.60 -6.42 -15.50
C ARG A 672 29.73 -7.58 -15.97
N ILE A 673 29.69 -8.69 -15.22
CA ILE A 673 28.86 -9.84 -15.56
C ILE A 673 27.38 -9.50 -15.44
N ALA A 674 26.98 -8.76 -14.41
CA ALA A 674 25.60 -8.32 -14.20
C ALA A 674 25.10 -7.46 -15.37
N GLU A 675 25.86 -6.46 -15.77
CA GLU A 675 25.52 -5.57 -16.90
C GLU A 675 25.51 -6.34 -18.24
N ALA A 676 26.48 -7.18 -18.47
CA ALA A 676 26.53 -8.06 -19.66
C ALA A 676 25.35 -9.06 -19.70
N SER A 677 24.73 -9.35 -18.56
CA SER A 677 23.56 -10.23 -18.44
C SER A 677 22.22 -9.49 -18.55
N GLY A 678 22.25 -8.18 -18.82
CA GLY A 678 21.07 -7.35 -19.07
C GLY A 678 20.60 -6.53 -17.86
N ALA A 679 21.36 -6.44 -16.77
CA ALA A 679 21.06 -5.46 -15.72
C ALA A 679 21.24 -4.03 -16.25
N SER A 680 20.31 -3.14 -15.91
CA SER A 680 20.37 -1.72 -16.32
C SER A 680 21.51 -0.96 -15.64
N ALA A 681 21.97 -1.45 -14.49
CA ALA A 681 23.17 -1.01 -13.77
C ALA A 681 23.58 -2.06 -12.73
N ALA A 682 24.84 -2.04 -12.33
CA ALA A 682 25.36 -2.80 -11.21
C ALA A 682 26.12 -1.85 -10.27
N VAL A 683 25.70 -1.77 -9.01
CA VAL A 683 26.13 -0.73 -8.06
C VAL A 683 26.65 -1.36 -6.78
N GLN A 684 27.80 -0.85 -6.30
CA GLN A 684 28.38 -1.21 -5.01
C GLN A 684 27.63 -0.54 -3.87
N CYS A 685 27.34 -1.27 -2.81
CA CYS A 685 26.59 -0.77 -1.67
C CYS A 685 27.38 -0.92 -0.37
N HIS A 686 27.50 0.20 0.36
CA HIS A 686 28.23 0.31 1.63
C HIS A 686 27.34 0.81 2.78
N HIS A 687 26.01 0.68 2.66
CA HIS A 687 25.03 1.22 3.62
C HIS A 687 25.16 0.61 5.02
N TRP A 688 25.60 -0.64 5.15
CA TRP A 688 25.83 -1.25 6.46
C TRP A 688 26.83 -0.43 7.32
N SER A 689 27.88 0.06 6.70
CA SER A 689 28.92 0.85 7.41
C SER A 689 28.73 2.36 7.32
N ARG A 690 27.92 2.87 6.38
CA ARG A 690 27.83 4.31 6.07
C ARG A 690 26.40 4.87 6.04
N GLY A 691 25.40 4.06 6.38
CA GLY A 691 23.99 4.46 6.29
C GLY A 691 23.57 4.82 4.86
N GLY A 692 22.61 5.72 4.71
CA GLY A 692 22.11 6.16 3.40
C GLY A 692 23.20 6.69 2.47
N ARG A 693 24.26 7.32 3.00
CA ARG A 693 25.39 7.76 2.19
C ARG A 693 26.05 6.63 1.41
N GLY A 694 26.05 5.40 1.96
CA GLY A 694 26.61 4.22 1.28
C GLY A 694 25.72 3.65 0.17
N SER A 695 24.52 4.18 -0.05
CA SER A 695 23.56 3.79 -1.10
C SER A 695 23.22 4.92 -2.07
N VAL A 696 23.91 6.04 -2.04
CA VAL A 696 23.59 7.21 -2.90
C VAL A 696 23.68 6.85 -4.39
N GLU A 697 24.69 6.11 -4.80
CA GLU A 697 24.83 5.66 -6.19
C GLU A 697 23.68 4.73 -6.61
N LEU A 698 23.27 3.82 -5.72
CA LEU A 698 22.09 2.99 -5.94
C LEU A 698 20.83 3.85 -6.09
N ALA A 699 20.67 4.87 -5.26
CA ALA A 699 19.52 5.78 -5.35
C ALA A 699 19.50 6.55 -6.68
N HIS A 700 20.65 7.00 -7.19
CA HIS A 700 20.74 7.61 -8.52
C HIS A 700 20.39 6.61 -9.65
N ALA A 701 20.86 5.38 -9.56
CA ALA A 701 20.54 4.34 -10.53
C ALA A 701 19.02 4.04 -10.52
N VAL A 702 18.44 3.88 -9.34
CA VAL A 702 16.99 3.67 -9.18
C VAL A 702 16.20 4.83 -9.75
N LYS A 703 16.57 6.08 -9.45
CA LYS A 703 15.91 7.27 -10.00
C LYS A 703 15.93 7.28 -11.53
N LYS A 704 17.07 6.97 -12.13
CA LYS A 704 17.26 6.92 -13.58
C LYS A 704 16.42 5.82 -14.24
N VAL A 705 16.41 4.62 -13.66
CA VAL A 705 15.75 3.45 -14.26
C VAL A 705 14.24 3.48 -14.01
N ALA A 706 13.78 3.87 -12.83
CA ALA A 706 12.35 3.95 -12.50
C ALA A 706 11.58 5.02 -13.29
N SER A 707 12.28 5.96 -13.94
CA SER A 707 11.67 6.93 -14.86
C SER A 707 11.43 6.37 -16.27
N GLN A 708 11.98 5.20 -16.58
CA GLN A 708 11.80 4.53 -17.86
C GLN A 708 10.49 3.77 -17.91
N LYS A 709 9.91 3.64 -19.11
CA LYS A 709 8.70 2.83 -19.30
C LYS A 709 9.07 1.35 -19.19
N ASN A 710 8.37 0.60 -18.36
CA ASN A 710 8.49 -0.85 -18.29
C ASN A 710 7.40 -1.56 -19.11
N HIS A 711 7.57 -2.87 -19.30
CA HIS A 711 6.66 -3.74 -20.07
C HIS A 711 6.20 -4.91 -19.21
N PHE A 712 5.70 -4.59 -18.00
CA PHE A 712 5.26 -5.60 -17.05
C PHE A 712 4.26 -6.58 -17.65
N GLN A 713 4.48 -7.87 -17.39
CA GLN A 713 3.59 -8.96 -17.77
C GLN A 713 3.59 -10.06 -16.72
N PHE A 714 2.49 -10.78 -16.62
CA PHE A 714 2.39 -11.95 -15.76
C PHE A 714 3.00 -13.18 -16.43
N LEU A 715 3.50 -14.12 -15.62
CA LEU A 715 4.18 -15.32 -16.12
C LEU A 715 3.22 -16.32 -16.80
N TYR A 716 1.97 -16.38 -16.34
CA TYR A 716 0.94 -17.29 -16.83
C TYR A 716 -0.46 -16.65 -16.73
N ASN A 717 -1.44 -17.19 -17.44
CA ASN A 717 -2.84 -16.79 -17.32
C ASN A 717 -3.51 -17.54 -16.16
N LEU A 718 -4.41 -16.89 -15.43
CA LEU A 718 -5.18 -17.53 -14.34
C LEU A 718 -6.14 -18.61 -14.87
N GLN A 719 -6.56 -18.52 -16.14
CA GLN A 719 -7.43 -19.53 -16.78
C GLN A 719 -6.69 -20.79 -17.22
N ASP A 720 -5.35 -20.80 -17.20
CA ASP A 720 -4.58 -22.01 -17.44
C ASP A 720 -4.88 -23.03 -16.32
N SER A 721 -4.75 -24.32 -16.62
CA SER A 721 -4.96 -25.36 -15.63
C SER A 721 -3.96 -25.25 -14.46
N ILE A 722 -4.31 -25.74 -13.28
CA ILE A 722 -3.40 -25.77 -12.11
C ILE A 722 -2.05 -26.39 -12.49
N VAL A 723 -2.09 -27.51 -13.22
CA VAL A 723 -0.88 -28.23 -13.67
C VAL A 723 -0.02 -27.37 -14.58
N GLU A 724 -0.61 -26.69 -15.58
CA GLU A 724 0.14 -25.84 -16.50
C GLU A 724 0.74 -24.62 -15.81
N LYS A 725 0.05 -24.03 -14.85
CA LYS A 725 0.61 -22.94 -14.03
C LYS A 725 1.82 -23.39 -13.23
N ILE A 726 1.73 -24.55 -12.58
CA ILE A 726 2.86 -25.16 -11.83
C ILE A 726 4.03 -25.47 -12.76
N ARG A 727 3.75 -26.10 -13.92
CA ARG A 727 4.76 -26.43 -14.95
C ARG A 727 5.46 -25.19 -15.47
N THR A 728 4.70 -24.13 -15.75
CA THR A 728 5.25 -22.85 -16.23
C THR A 728 6.24 -22.24 -15.24
N ILE A 729 5.92 -22.25 -13.94
CA ILE A 729 6.84 -21.78 -12.90
C ILE A 729 8.07 -22.69 -12.83
N ALA A 730 7.88 -24.02 -12.77
CA ALA A 730 8.98 -24.98 -12.68
C ALA A 730 9.98 -24.86 -13.83
N GLN A 731 9.50 -24.75 -15.06
CA GLN A 731 10.36 -24.67 -16.25
C GLN A 731 10.97 -23.28 -16.43
N LYS A 732 10.18 -22.22 -16.44
CA LYS A 732 10.69 -20.86 -16.75
C LYS A 732 11.50 -20.26 -15.61
N VAL A 733 11.05 -20.43 -14.37
CA VAL A 733 11.72 -19.83 -13.20
C VAL A 733 12.81 -20.73 -12.68
N TYR A 734 12.52 -22.00 -12.38
CA TYR A 734 13.49 -22.89 -11.75
C TYR A 734 14.42 -23.61 -12.72
N GLY A 735 14.02 -23.73 -13.99
CA GLY A 735 14.81 -24.43 -15.01
C GLY A 735 14.67 -25.95 -14.91
N ALA A 736 13.57 -26.45 -14.36
CA ALA A 736 13.24 -27.87 -14.37
C ALA A 736 12.87 -28.32 -15.80
N ASP A 737 13.14 -29.57 -16.13
CA ASP A 737 12.72 -30.15 -17.41
C ASP A 737 11.20 -30.37 -17.44
N ASP A 738 10.61 -30.88 -16.34
CA ASP A 738 9.17 -31.03 -16.14
C ASP A 738 8.83 -31.16 -14.64
N ILE A 739 7.56 -31.43 -14.34
CA ILE A 739 7.03 -31.71 -13.00
C ILE A 739 6.54 -33.15 -12.89
N GLU A 740 6.61 -33.73 -11.70
CA GLU A 740 6.04 -35.02 -11.37
C GLU A 740 5.02 -34.87 -10.25
N LEU A 741 3.79 -35.31 -10.48
CA LEU A 741 2.71 -35.24 -9.49
C LEU A 741 2.58 -36.56 -8.73
N SER A 742 2.57 -36.51 -7.41
CA SER A 742 2.16 -37.66 -6.61
C SER A 742 0.66 -37.97 -6.81
N PRO A 743 0.21 -39.21 -6.49
CA PRO A 743 -1.22 -39.50 -6.52
C PRO A 743 -2.05 -38.60 -5.61
N GLU A 744 -1.51 -38.21 -4.46
CA GLU A 744 -2.14 -37.30 -3.50
C GLU A 744 -2.27 -35.89 -4.09
N ALA A 745 -1.20 -35.37 -4.76
CA ALA A 745 -1.23 -34.09 -5.43
C ALA A 745 -2.28 -34.07 -6.57
N GLN A 746 -2.36 -35.14 -7.36
CA GLN A 746 -3.36 -35.24 -8.43
C GLN A 746 -4.79 -35.25 -7.86
N ALA A 747 -5.05 -36.05 -6.82
CA ALA A 747 -6.36 -36.08 -6.17
C ALA A 747 -6.79 -34.70 -5.63
N LYS A 748 -5.85 -33.91 -5.10
CA LYS A 748 -6.11 -32.54 -4.64
C LYS A 748 -6.38 -31.59 -5.80
N ILE A 749 -5.66 -31.69 -6.91
CA ILE A 749 -5.94 -30.91 -8.12
C ILE A 749 -7.37 -31.16 -8.61
N ASP A 750 -7.77 -32.43 -8.69
CA ASP A 750 -9.12 -32.83 -9.13
C ASP A 750 -10.18 -32.26 -8.18
N TYR A 751 -9.93 -32.32 -6.88
CA TYR A 751 -10.80 -31.73 -5.85
C TYR A 751 -10.95 -30.21 -6.06
N TYR A 752 -9.83 -29.46 -6.19
CA TYR A 752 -9.89 -28.01 -6.35
C TYR A 752 -10.53 -27.58 -7.69
N ASN A 753 -10.34 -28.36 -8.75
CA ASN A 753 -11.03 -28.14 -10.01
C ASN A 753 -12.56 -28.31 -9.86
N GLN A 754 -13.01 -29.36 -9.18
CA GLN A 754 -14.44 -29.62 -8.90
C GLN A 754 -15.07 -28.51 -8.04
N GLN A 755 -14.31 -27.94 -7.13
CA GLN A 755 -14.78 -26.86 -6.24
C GLN A 755 -14.69 -25.46 -6.90
N GLY A 756 -14.23 -25.35 -8.14
CA GLY A 756 -14.13 -24.07 -8.87
C GLY A 756 -12.95 -23.21 -8.49
N PHE A 757 -11.90 -23.76 -7.87
CA PHE A 757 -10.69 -23.03 -7.42
C PHE A 757 -9.56 -23.05 -8.44
N SER A 758 -9.80 -23.54 -9.65
CA SER A 758 -8.80 -23.68 -10.72
C SER A 758 -8.15 -22.33 -11.14
N ALA A 759 -8.90 -21.22 -11.05
CA ALA A 759 -8.42 -19.89 -11.46
C ALA A 759 -7.52 -19.19 -10.43
N LEU A 760 -7.21 -19.81 -9.29
CA LEU A 760 -6.32 -19.23 -8.29
C LEU A 760 -4.86 -19.25 -8.75
N PRO A 761 -4.04 -18.23 -8.41
CA PRO A 761 -2.61 -18.23 -8.66
C PRO A 761 -1.87 -19.26 -7.82
N ILE A 762 -0.65 -19.60 -8.24
CA ILE A 762 0.19 -20.61 -7.61
C ILE A 762 1.27 -19.96 -6.73
N CYS A 763 1.43 -20.50 -5.53
CA CYS A 763 2.48 -20.16 -4.56
C CYS A 763 3.35 -21.39 -4.31
N MET A 764 4.47 -21.53 -5.03
CA MET A 764 5.33 -22.71 -4.90
C MET A 764 6.00 -22.79 -3.52
N ALA A 765 5.75 -23.86 -2.78
CA ALA A 765 6.37 -24.11 -1.48
C ALA A 765 7.56 -25.08 -1.64
N LYS A 766 8.76 -24.53 -1.81
CA LYS A 766 10.01 -25.29 -1.98
C LYS A 766 11.15 -24.73 -1.11
N THR A 767 12.26 -25.45 -1.06
CA THR A 767 13.50 -24.93 -0.45
C THR A 767 13.91 -23.60 -1.07
N HIS A 768 14.36 -22.67 -0.26
CA HIS A 768 14.88 -21.38 -0.70
C HIS A 768 16.39 -21.39 -1.00
N LEU A 769 17.07 -22.50 -0.72
CA LEU A 769 18.55 -22.61 -0.82
C LEU A 769 19.04 -23.11 -2.18
N SER A 770 18.13 -23.45 -3.08
CA SER A 770 18.44 -23.94 -4.43
C SER A 770 17.31 -23.58 -5.39
N LEU A 771 17.60 -23.43 -6.68
CA LEU A 771 16.60 -23.37 -7.74
C LEU A 771 15.87 -24.71 -7.91
N SER A 772 16.50 -25.85 -7.57
CA SER A 772 15.88 -27.17 -7.57
C SER A 772 15.16 -27.46 -6.25
N HIS A 773 14.65 -28.67 -6.10
CA HIS A 773 14.09 -29.19 -4.85
C HIS A 773 15.14 -29.70 -3.84
N MET A 774 16.42 -29.75 -4.24
CA MET A 774 17.56 -30.25 -3.47
C MET A 774 18.38 -29.08 -2.92
N PRO A 775 18.38 -28.83 -1.58
CA PRO A 775 19.08 -27.66 -1.00
C PRO A 775 20.60 -27.63 -1.23
N GLU A 776 21.21 -28.78 -1.42
CA GLU A 776 22.64 -28.95 -1.65
C GLU A 776 23.07 -28.55 -3.07
N LYS A 777 22.18 -28.59 -4.06
CA LYS A 777 22.48 -28.20 -5.43
C LYS A 777 22.51 -26.67 -5.56
N LYS A 778 23.69 -26.11 -5.61
CA LYS A 778 23.95 -24.67 -5.74
C LYS A 778 24.05 -24.23 -7.20
N GLY A 779 24.22 -22.94 -7.44
CA GLY A 779 24.34 -22.36 -8.79
C GLY A 779 23.03 -22.43 -9.57
N VAL A 780 23.06 -23.02 -10.76
CA VAL A 780 21.90 -23.25 -11.64
C VAL A 780 21.80 -24.73 -11.98
N PRO A 781 21.11 -25.53 -11.16
CA PRO A 781 20.86 -26.94 -11.46
C PRO A 781 20.09 -27.11 -12.77
N THR A 782 20.42 -28.14 -13.53
CA THR A 782 19.78 -28.55 -14.81
C THR A 782 19.48 -30.03 -14.80
N GLY A 783 18.65 -30.51 -15.71
CA GLY A 783 18.38 -31.94 -15.89
C GLY A 783 17.59 -32.54 -14.71
N PHE A 784 16.63 -31.80 -14.12
CA PHE A 784 15.84 -32.30 -13.00
C PHE A 784 14.34 -32.16 -13.25
N ILE A 785 13.59 -33.11 -12.72
CA ILE A 785 12.13 -33.07 -12.62
C ILE A 785 11.74 -32.58 -11.24
N LEU A 786 10.77 -31.67 -11.15
CA LEU A 786 10.33 -31.09 -9.89
C LEU A 786 9.20 -31.95 -9.28
N PRO A 787 9.44 -32.65 -8.13
CA PRO A 787 8.42 -33.51 -7.52
C PRO A 787 7.41 -32.68 -6.73
N ILE A 788 6.13 -32.74 -7.08
CA ILE A 788 5.01 -32.14 -6.37
C ILE A 788 4.37 -33.23 -5.49
N ARG A 789 4.67 -33.15 -4.19
CA ARG A 789 4.26 -34.17 -3.22
C ARG A 789 2.80 -34.04 -2.80
N ASP A 790 2.32 -32.82 -2.59
CA ASP A 790 0.98 -32.51 -2.11
C ASP A 790 0.60 -31.12 -2.61
N ILE A 791 -0.68 -30.81 -2.60
CA ILE A 791 -1.20 -29.47 -2.93
C ILE A 791 -2.17 -29.03 -1.84
N ARG A 792 -1.95 -27.83 -1.35
CA ARG A 792 -2.83 -27.15 -0.38
C ARG A 792 -3.34 -25.86 -0.95
N ALA A 793 -4.34 -25.27 -0.31
CA ALA A 793 -4.91 -24.01 -0.73
C ALA A 793 -5.18 -23.10 0.48
N SER A 794 -4.91 -21.83 0.29
CA SER A 794 -5.34 -20.72 1.15
C SER A 794 -6.45 -19.98 0.42
N ILE A 795 -7.66 -20.49 0.51
CA ILE A 795 -8.81 -20.02 -0.32
C ILE A 795 -9.24 -18.60 0.06
N GLY A 796 -9.23 -18.28 1.35
CA GLY A 796 -9.50 -16.93 1.83
C GLY A 796 -8.45 -15.92 1.38
N ALA A 797 -7.17 -16.30 1.42
CA ALA A 797 -6.07 -15.50 0.90
C ALA A 797 -6.06 -15.43 -0.63
N GLY A 798 -6.55 -16.49 -1.30
CA GLY A 798 -6.75 -16.51 -2.75
C GLY A 798 -5.57 -17.08 -3.53
N PHE A 799 -4.94 -18.19 -3.08
CA PHE A 799 -3.90 -18.89 -3.83
C PHE A 799 -3.83 -20.40 -3.47
N ILE A 800 -3.27 -21.17 -4.37
CA ILE A 800 -2.96 -22.59 -4.19
C ILE A 800 -1.46 -22.73 -3.98
N TYR A 801 -1.03 -23.59 -3.04
CA TYR A 801 0.40 -23.82 -2.78
C TYR A 801 0.80 -25.29 -2.88
N PRO A 802 1.46 -25.66 -4.00
CA PRO A 802 2.07 -26.98 -4.18
C PRO A 802 3.28 -27.16 -3.23
N LEU A 803 3.36 -28.32 -2.59
CA LEU A 803 4.45 -28.70 -1.69
C LEU A 803 5.50 -29.51 -2.45
N VAL A 804 6.71 -28.97 -2.51
CA VAL A 804 7.86 -29.58 -3.21
C VAL A 804 8.86 -30.11 -2.19
N GLY A 805 9.16 -31.39 -2.24
CA GLY A 805 10.11 -32.03 -1.32
C GLY A 805 9.65 -32.00 0.14
N THR A 806 10.59 -31.92 1.10
CA THR A 806 10.32 -31.91 2.55
C THR A 806 10.34 -30.47 3.08
N MET A 807 9.18 -29.81 3.10
CA MET A 807 9.01 -28.50 3.74
C MET A 807 8.42 -28.63 5.13
N SER A 808 8.92 -27.85 6.08
CA SER A 808 8.37 -27.74 7.44
C SER A 808 7.82 -26.33 7.68
N THR A 809 6.58 -26.25 8.15
CA THR A 809 5.89 -25.02 8.49
C THR A 809 6.22 -24.49 9.88
N MET A 810 6.84 -25.35 10.73
CA MET A 810 7.35 -24.96 12.05
C MET A 810 8.85 -25.27 12.14
N PRO A 811 9.74 -24.28 11.99
CA PRO A 811 11.17 -24.46 12.20
C PRO A 811 11.49 -24.89 13.64
N GLY A 812 12.53 -25.68 13.84
CA GLY A 812 13.06 -25.98 15.17
C GLY A 812 14.12 -24.96 15.59
N LEU A 813 14.38 -24.86 16.88
CA LEU A 813 15.51 -24.11 17.39
C LEU A 813 16.84 -24.79 17.00
N PRO A 814 17.90 -24.02 16.67
CA PRO A 814 19.25 -24.57 16.45
C PRO A 814 19.87 -25.05 17.75
N THR A 815 21.03 -25.72 17.68
CA THR A 815 21.76 -26.22 18.85
C THR A 815 22.19 -25.11 19.80
N ARG A 816 22.54 -23.92 19.24
CA ARG A 816 22.80 -22.70 20.00
C ARG A 816 21.90 -21.58 19.48
N PRO A 817 20.70 -21.43 20.07
CA PRO A 817 19.82 -20.33 19.76
C PRO A 817 20.39 -18.99 20.25
N CYS A 818 20.01 -17.87 19.62
CA CYS A 818 20.51 -16.55 20.01
C CYS A 818 20.05 -16.11 21.40
N PHE A 819 19.00 -16.71 21.97
CA PHE A 819 18.57 -16.38 23.33
C PHE A 819 19.62 -16.70 24.41
N TYR A 820 20.67 -17.49 24.11
CA TYR A 820 21.81 -17.65 25.04
C TYR A 820 22.56 -16.35 25.30
N ASP A 821 22.48 -15.42 24.35
CA ASP A 821 23.20 -14.14 24.41
C ASP A 821 22.29 -12.98 24.82
N ILE A 822 20.96 -13.21 24.89
CA ILE A 822 19.97 -12.18 25.16
C ILE A 822 19.65 -12.14 26.66
N ASP A 823 19.75 -10.96 27.25
CA ASP A 823 19.42 -10.70 28.66
C ASP A 823 18.83 -9.28 28.82
N LEU A 824 18.20 -9.03 29.93
CA LEU A 824 17.66 -7.75 30.35
C LEU A 824 18.39 -7.24 31.60
N ASP A 825 18.88 -6.03 31.52
CA ASP A 825 19.38 -5.34 32.71
C ASP A 825 18.17 -4.90 33.58
N PRO A 826 18.04 -5.42 34.84
CA PRO A 826 16.85 -5.14 35.63
C PRO A 826 16.80 -3.71 36.23
N VAL A 827 17.87 -2.93 36.10
CA VAL A 827 17.95 -1.56 36.63
C VAL A 827 17.72 -0.53 35.53
N THR A 828 18.38 -0.73 34.39
CA THR A 828 18.28 0.18 33.24
C THR A 828 17.18 -0.22 32.25
N GLU A 829 16.61 -1.42 32.43
CA GLU A 829 15.68 -2.05 31.48
C GLU A 829 16.25 -2.24 30.05
N GLU A 830 17.58 -2.18 29.95
CA GLU A 830 18.26 -2.35 28.67
C GLU A 830 18.35 -3.83 28.25
N ILE A 831 17.94 -4.13 27.02
CA ILE A 831 18.10 -5.47 26.43
C ILE A 831 19.56 -5.60 25.94
N LYS A 832 20.22 -6.70 26.30
CA LYS A 832 21.59 -7.04 25.87
C LYS A 832 21.54 -8.20 24.89
N GLY A 833 22.43 -8.22 23.91
CA GLY A 833 22.62 -9.34 23.02
C GLY A 833 21.50 -9.55 21.96
N LEU A 834 20.60 -8.62 21.79
CA LEU A 834 19.60 -8.65 20.74
C LEU A 834 20.20 -8.13 19.42
N PHE A 835 21.13 -8.95 18.81
CA PHE A 835 21.89 -8.66 17.56
C PHE A 835 22.87 -7.48 17.56
#